data_d4907ca20c1e20daed374c6273e2a164
#
_entry.id   d4907ca20c1e20daed374c6273e2a164
#
_cell.length_a   1.000
_cell.length_b   1.000
_cell.length_c   1.000
_cell.angle_alpha   90.00
_cell.angle_beta   90.00
_cell.angle_gamma   90.00
#
_symmetry.space_group_name_H-M   'P 1'
#
loop_
_entity.id
_entity.type
_entity.pdbx_description
1 polymer ?
#
loop_
_entity_poly.entity_id
_entity_poly.type
_entity_poly.pdbx_seq_one_letter_code
_entity_poly.pdbx_strand_id
1 'polypeptide(L)'
;MRRFRPRPEQYMARAGEPCRPAGKFSFPFARRCGILVVPNRKEARFFMEVGRSIPRVDAADKVTGRAKYTDDLCPHPVLEAAVLHSTIANGWVKSMDISEAQALPGVVKVLTCFDVPDIQYPTPGHPWSVEAAHQDVADRKLLNRRVRIYGDDIAAVVAEDLITAHKALKLIRVEYEEYPVALEPEGAMAEGFPPIHEEHPDNVLARMDLRTPIRGGEFETVEDVLSSPKFRQFQGHYETQQVQHCHIENPVSFAYMESGRITVVTSTQIPHIVRRVIGQALGIGWGSIRVVKPYIGGGFGNKQEVLYEPLNAWLTTQVGGRCVRLDVSREETFQNTRSRHPISFDVAAAVDKDGTLMARYCKAVSNQGGYASHGNAIVANAVTGYRQLYLDQIGHHAQALTVYTNRPAPGAMRGYGIPQCNFASECFMEDIAREMGLDPLEFRKKNAMPLGYVDPFNGITCHSTALRECIDKGAAYIGWDELREKYKNQTGPVRRGVGMACFSYKTGVYPISLETSSARMVLNQDGTVQLHLGATEIGQGGDTVFSQMAAQAIGIPTEDVHIISFQDTDTAPFDTGAYASRQTYVTGKAIKKVGEEFREKLLSYAAELFPDADGLTILDRHIADGSGEKLISLADLALNAFYSLEHSVHITAEDTNHCKDNTFSFGCCFAEVEVDIPVGKIRVLRIVNVHDSGRLINPQLAEAQVHGGMSMGLGYALSEEMKFDPKTGRLLNGNLLDYKLPTAMDHPELKALFVETVDPSGPFGNKALGEPPAIPVAPAVRNAVLYATGVAVNTLPMSPQHMVEEFQRGGLI
;
A
#
# COMPACT_ATOMS: atom_id res chain seq x y z
N MET A 1 25.16 -5.50 48.22
CA MET A 1 26.07 -6.64 48.45
C MET A 1 26.06 -7.55 47.25
N ARG A 2 27.26 -7.95 46.81
CA ARG A 2 27.63 -8.92 45.76
C ARG A 2 27.28 -8.61 44.31
N ARG A 3 28.34 -8.11 43.64
CA ARG A 3 28.55 -8.05 42.18
C ARG A 3 28.78 -9.47 41.63
N PHE A 4 28.17 -9.78 40.51
CA PHE A 4 28.66 -10.87 39.64
C PHE A 4 29.08 -10.24 38.30
N ARG A 5 30.38 -10.36 38.02
CA ARG A 5 30.95 -10.21 36.66
C ARG A 5 31.20 -11.63 36.13
N PRO A 6 30.95 -11.93 34.87
CA PRO A 6 31.60 -13.07 34.21
C PRO A 6 32.86 -12.60 33.45
N ARG A 7 33.91 -13.39 33.57
CA ARG A 7 35.18 -13.30 32.87
C ARG A 7 35.05 -13.91 31.44
N PRO A 8 35.90 -13.47 30.51
CA PRO A 8 36.03 -14.10 29.19
C PRO A 8 37.15 -15.17 29.21
N GLU A 9 36.84 -16.37 28.75
CA GLU A 9 37.84 -17.38 28.35
C GLU A 9 37.44 -17.98 27.01
N GLN A 10 38.23 -17.64 25.97
CA GLN A 10 39.15 -18.46 25.20
C GLN A 10 38.51 -19.72 24.53
N TYR A 11 38.32 -19.61 23.20
CA TYR A 11 38.52 -20.76 22.31
C TYR A 11 39.52 -20.36 21.21
N MET A 12 40.72 -20.87 21.37
CA MET A 12 41.76 -20.84 20.33
C MET A 12 41.54 -21.94 19.33
N ALA A 13 41.90 -21.64 18.10
CA ALA A 13 41.91 -22.37 16.88
C ALA A 13 42.58 -23.76 16.93
N ARG A 14 42.05 -24.70 16.17
CA ARG A 14 42.86 -25.72 15.48
C ARG A 14 42.63 -25.59 13.97
N ALA A 15 43.72 -25.22 13.31
CA ALA A 15 43.84 -25.29 11.86
C ALA A 15 44.19 -26.76 11.43
N GLY A 16 43.70 -27.14 10.26
CA GLY A 16 44.34 -28.19 9.45
C GLY A 16 43.45 -29.37 9.12
N GLU A 17 42.85 -29.35 7.92
CA GLU A 17 43.05 -30.38 6.88
C GLU A 17 42.17 -30.03 5.64
N PRO A 18 42.68 -30.22 4.41
CA PRO A 18 41.97 -29.83 3.20
C PRO A 18 40.96 -30.91 2.73
N CYS A 19 39.70 -30.53 2.56
CA CYS A 19 38.68 -31.36 1.91
C CYS A 19 39.00 -31.56 0.40
N ARG A 20 39.08 -32.80 -0.04
CA ARG A 20 39.14 -33.23 -1.42
C ARG A 20 37.84 -32.91 -2.17
N PRO A 21 37.88 -32.62 -3.47
CA PRO A 21 36.70 -32.32 -4.26
C PRO A 21 35.86 -33.59 -4.52
N ALA A 22 34.59 -33.52 -4.16
CA ALA A 22 33.62 -34.56 -4.51
C ALA A 22 33.16 -34.43 -5.96
N GLY A 23 32.93 -35.57 -6.57
CA GLY A 23 32.79 -35.81 -7.97
C GLY A 23 31.65 -35.13 -8.70
N LYS A 24 31.87 -34.98 -9.99
CA LYS A 24 30.92 -34.56 -11.02
C LYS A 24 29.71 -35.50 -11.05
N PHE A 25 28.54 -35.00 -10.75
CA PHE A 25 27.29 -35.59 -11.20
C PHE A 25 26.82 -34.82 -12.43
N SER A 26 26.89 -35.52 -13.58
CA SER A 26 26.29 -35.08 -14.83
C SER A 26 24.82 -35.50 -14.87
N PHE A 27 23.89 -34.53 -15.01
CA PHE A 27 22.54 -34.81 -15.47
C PHE A 27 22.36 -34.27 -16.89
N PRO A 28 21.84 -35.05 -17.82
CA PRO A 28 21.61 -34.65 -19.19
C PRO A 28 20.15 -34.20 -19.35
N PHE A 29 19.90 -32.92 -19.55
CA PHE A 29 18.69 -32.44 -20.21
C PHE A 29 18.95 -31.09 -20.89
N ALA A 30 19.52 -31.17 -22.11
CA ALA A 30 19.43 -30.09 -23.07
C ALA A 30 18.35 -30.46 -24.10
N ARG A 31 17.24 -29.77 -24.11
CA ARG A 31 16.33 -29.71 -25.26
C ARG A 31 15.86 -28.26 -25.48
N ARG A 32 16.48 -27.68 -26.50
CA ARG A 32 15.95 -26.80 -27.56
C ARG A 32 14.89 -25.76 -27.11
N CYS A 33 15.33 -24.56 -26.77
CA CYS A 33 14.63 -23.33 -27.12
C CYS A 33 15.23 -22.83 -28.43
N GLY A 34 14.37 -22.63 -29.43
CA GLY A 34 14.75 -22.10 -30.72
C GLY A 34 15.24 -20.66 -30.60
N ILE A 35 16.55 -20.49 -30.83
CA ILE A 35 17.16 -19.15 -30.99
C ILE A 35 16.84 -18.72 -32.44
N LEU A 36 16.05 -17.69 -32.56
CA LEU A 36 15.98 -16.88 -33.79
C LEU A 36 17.35 -16.25 -33.99
N VAL A 37 18.11 -16.74 -34.97
CA VAL A 37 19.36 -16.13 -35.43
C VAL A 37 19.01 -14.88 -36.19
N VAL A 38 19.20 -13.72 -35.59
CA VAL A 38 19.22 -12.40 -36.23
C VAL A 38 20.68 -12.14 -36.68
N PRO A 39 20.93 -11.65 -37.90
CA PRO A 39 22.30 -11.55 -38.41
C PRO A 39 23.09 -10.43 -37.73
N ASN A 40 24.27 -10.81 -37.36
CA ASN A 40 25.49 -10.06 -37.04
C ASN A 40 25.49 -8.54 -37.27
N ARG A 41 25.08 -7.78 -36.26
CA ARG A 41 25.59 -6.46 -35.93
C ARG A 41 26.38 -6.59 -34.64
N LYS A 42 27.62 -6.06 -34.61
CA LYS A 42 28.38 -5.85 -33.38
C LYS A 42 27.59 -4.89 -32.51
N GLU A 43 26.60 -5.40 -31.77
CA GLU A 43 25.86 -4.63 -30.78
C GLU A 43 26.82 -4.37 -29.62
N ALA A 44 27.10 -3.11 -29.35
CA ALA A 44 27.66 -2.65 -28.09
C ALA A 44 26.83 -3.33 -27.00
N ARG A 45 27.49 -4.03 -26.05
CA ARG A 45 26.80 -4.63 -24.88
C ARG A 45 26.27 -3.49 -24.04
N PHE A 46 25.03 -3.06 -24.31
CA PHE A 46 24.30 -2.20 -23.39
C PHE A 46 24.19 -2.91 -22.05
N PHE A 47 24.63 -2.26 -21.00
CA PHE A 47 24.42 -2.74 -19.64
C PHE A 47 22.90 -2.85 -19.40
N MET A 48 22.41 -4.06 -19.17
CA MET A 48 21.01 -4.33 -18.86
C MET A 48 20.88 -4.41 -17.35
N GLU A 49 20.54 -3.28 -16.70
CA GLU A 49 20.33 -3.22 -15.25
C GLU A 49 18.89 -3.54 -14.86
N VAL A 50 17.93 -3.11 -15.67
CA VAL A 50 16.51 -3.46 -15.51
C VAL A 50 16.27 -4.91 -15.91
N GLY A 51 15.56 -5.67 -15.06
CA GLY A 51 15.31 -7.11 -15.21
C GLY A 51 16.32 -8.01 -14.50
N ARG A 52 17.32 -7.43 -13.82
CA ARG A 52 18.29 -8.17 -13.00
C ARG A 52 17.86 -8.26 -11.56
N SER A 53 18.02 -9.42 -10.95
CA SER A 53 17.91 -9.61 -9.51
C SER A 53 19.22 -9.20 -8.85
N ILE A 54 19.23 -8.02 -8.23
CA ILE A 54 20.35 -7.54 -7.42
C ILE A 54 19.93 -7.44 -5.96
N PRO A 55 20.87 -7.62 -5.02
CA PRO A 55 20.58 -7.39 -3.60
C PRO A 55 20.12 -5.95 -3.34
N ARG A 56 19.32 -5.76 -2.29
CA ARG A 56 18.90 -4.43 -1.86
C ARG A 56 20.11 -3.57 -1.53
N VAL A 57 20.14 -2.32 -1.99
CA VAL A 57 21.22 -1.35 -1.70
C VAL A 57 21.29 -1.02 -0.20
N ASP A 58 20.17 -1.10 0.51
CA ASP A 58 20.05 -0.82 1.94
C ASP A 58 20.17 -2.06 2.86
N ALA A 59 20.34 -3.27 2.28
CA ALA A 59 20.33 -4.53 3.03
C ALA A 59 21.43 -4.60 4.09
N ALA A 60 22.66 -4.20 3.74
CA ALA A 60 23.80 -4.27 4.65
C ALA A 60 23.57 -3.40 5.90
N ASP A 61 23.04 -2.19 5.74
CA ASP A 61 22.80 -1.27 6.84
C ASP A 61 21.66 -1.76 7.73
N LYS A 62 20.60 -2.33 7.14
CA LYS A 62 19.48 -2.89 7.90
C LYS A 62 19.88 -4.12 8.73
N VAL A 63 20.56 -5.10 8.13
CA VAL A 63 20.92 -6.33 8.86
C VAL A 63 22.04 -6.15 9.88
N THR A 64 22.82 -5.08 9.76
CA THR A 64 23.90 -4.75 10.73
C THR A 64 23.49 -3.71 11.76
N GLY A 65 22.24 -3.18 11.71
CA GLY A 65 21.73 -2.16 12.62
C GLY A 65 22.32 -0.75 12.39
N ARG A 66 22.92 -0.51 11.23
CA ARG A 66 23.41 0.84 10.85
C ARG A 66 22.33 1.73 10.29
N ALA A 67 21.29 1.13 9.69
CA ALA A 67 20.12 1.87 9.20
C ALA A 67 19.48 2.64 10.35
N LYS A 68 19.14 3.91 10.12
CA LYS A 68 18.57 4.80 11.14
C LYS A 68 17.09 5.05 10.86
N TYR A 69 16.27 4.67 11.81
CA TYR A 69 14.83 4.93 11.85
C TYR A 69 14.57 6.21 12.65
N THR A 70 13.34 6.66 12.70
CA THR A 70 12.97 7.93 13.34
C THR A 70 13.46 8.00 14.78
N ASP A 71 13.24 6.94 15.57
CA ASP A 71 13.61 6.90 16.98
C ASP A 71 15.14 6.91 17.21
N ASP A 72 15.91 6.29 16.29
CA ASP A 72 17.37 6.28 16.35
C ASP A 72 18.02 7.66 16.12
N LEU A 73 17.27 8.61 15.56
CA LEU A 73 17.74 9.97 15.26
C LEU A 73 17.32 10.98 16.32
N CYS A 74 16.48 10.56 17.29
CA CYS A 74 15.99 11.45 18.32
C CYS A 74 17.13 11.94 19.21
N PRO A 75 17.33 13.27 19.35
CA PRO A 75 18.42 13.81 20.17
C PRO A 75 18.13 13.63 21.66
N HIS A 76 19.18 13.51 22.47
CA HIS A 76 19.08 13.47 23.91
C HIS A 76 19.82 14.65 24.54
N PRO A 77 19.23 15.31 25.58
CA PRO A 77 17.96 15.04 26.25
C PRO A 77 16.76 15.47 25.39
N VAL A 78 15.66 14.73 25.49
CA VAL A 78 14.39 15.00 24.79
C VAL A 78 13.25 15.04 25.81
N LEU A 79 12.20 15.82 25.53
CA LEU A 79 10.93 15.77 26.23
C LEU A 79 10.05 14.70 25.62
N GLU A 80 9.34 13.96 26.47
CA GLU A 80 8.42 12.91 26.06
C GLU A 80 6.99 13.41 26.12
N ALA A 81 6.23 13.16 25.05
CA ALA A 81 4.81 13.44 25.01
C ALA A 81 3.97 12.16 25.09
N ALA A 82 2.87 12.23 25.81
CA ALA A 82 1.85 11.17 25.86
C ALA A 82 0.45 11.81 25.71
N VAL A 83 -0.47 11.08 25.06
CA VAL A 83 -1.82 11.55 24.73
C VAL A 83 -2.85 10.89 25.65
N LEU A 84 -3.78 11.68 26.17
CA LEU A 84 -4.96 11.19 26.88
C LEU A 84 -6.08 10.93 25.89
N HIS A 85 -6.60 9.73 25.90
CA HIS A 85 -7.69 9.28 25.05
C HIS A 85 -9.03 9.26 25.81
N SER A 86 -10.11 9.54 25.08
CA SER A 86 -11.46 9.49 25.63
C SER A 86 -11.88 8.09 26.04
N THR A 87 -12.67 8.00 27.11
CA THR A 87 -13.26 6.74 27.60
C THR A 87 -14.71 6.54 27.14
N ILE A 88 -15.23 7.45 26.32
CA ILE A 88 -16.54 7.36 25.66
C ILE A 88 -16.35 7.36 24.15
N ALA A 89 -17.34 6.87 23.39
CA ALA A 89 -17.29 6.83 21.94
C ALA A 89 -18.07 7.96 21.26
N ASN A 90 -18.98 8.64 21.96
CA ASN A 90 -19.81 9.69 21.42
C ASN A 90 -20.20 10.69 22.50
N GLY A 91 -19.91 11.96 22.32
CA GLY A 91 -20.26 12.98 23.29
C GLY A 91 -19.35 14.20 23.29
N TRP A 92 -19.34 14.93 24.40
CA TRP A 92 -18.52 16.12 24.61
C TRP A 92 -17.70 16.03 25.89
N VAL A 93 -16.48 16.54 25.85
CA VAL A 93 -15.72 16.87 27.06
C VAL A 93 -16.31 18.13 27.64
N LYS A 94 -16.92 18.07 28.85
CA LYS A 94 -17.48 19.22 29.57
C LYS A 94 -16.40 20.01 30.28
N SER A 95 -15.60 19.32 31.08
CA SER A 95 -14.52 19.90 31.87
C SER A 95 -13.39 18.92 32.08
N MET A 96 -12.19 19.45 32.38
CA MET A 96 -11.02 18.68 32.78
C MET A 96 -10.37 19.32 34.01
N ASP A 97 -10.09 18.50 35.06
CA ASP A 97 -9.21 18.92 36.15
C ASP A 97 -7.82 18.34 35.92
N ILE A 98 -6.86 19.22 35.63
CA ILE A 98 -5.46 18.89 35.35
C ILE A 98 -4.50 19.28 36.47
N SER A 99 -5.03 19.76 37.61
CA SER A 99 -4.26 20.38 38.70
C SER A 99 -3.20 19.39 39.29
N GLU A 100 -3.62 18.17 39.59
CA GLU A 100 -2.70 17.12 40.09
C GLU A 100 -1.64 16.73 39.05
N ALA A 101 -2.03 16.63 37.78
CA ALA A 101 -1.11 16.30 36.70
C ALA A 101 -0.05 17.39 36.48
N GLN A 102 -0.45 18.66 36.51
CA GLN A 102 0.46 19.81 36.38
C GLN A 102 1.44 19.93 37.57
N ALA A 103 1.02 19.53 38.76
CA ALA A 103 1.85 19.59 39.98
C ALA A 103 2.84 18.44 40.08
N LEU A 104 2.74 17.41 39.25
CA LEU A 104 3.64 16.26 39.30
C LEU A 104 5.07 16.65 38.89
N PRO A 105 6.10 16.41 39.72
CA PRO A 105 7.49 16.71 39.38
C PRO A 105 7.92 16.01 38.07
N GLY A 106 8.59 16.75 37.19
CA GLY A 106 9.01 16.29 35.86
C GLY A 106 7.98 16.55 34.74
N VAL A 107 6.77 16.97 35.05
CA VAL A 107 5.80 17.44 34.06
C VAL A 107 6.17 18.86 33.64
N VAL A 108 6.35 19.07 32.34
CA VAL A 108 6.69 20.37 31.74
C VAL A 108 5.43 21.13 31.33
N LYS A 109 4.47 20.42 30.72
CA LYS A 109 3.23 21.05 30.26
C LYS A 109 2.10 20.01 30.21
N VAL A 110 0.88 20.43 30.57
CA VAL A 110 -0.36 19.70 30.32
C VAL A 110 -1.22 20.58 29.44
N LEU A 111 -1.73 20.04 28.36
CA LEU A 111 -2.53 20.72 27.34
C LEU A 111 -3.78 19.91 27.06
N THR A 112 -4.91 20.58 26.88
CA THR A 112 -6.22 19.96 26.73
C THR A 112 -6.90 20.38 25.44
N CYS A 113 -8.03 19.79 25.12
CA CYS A 113 -8.87 20.21 24.01
C CYS A 113 -9.43 21.63 24.12
N PHE A 114 -9.24 22.30 25.27
CA PHE A 114 -9.61 23.72 25.50
C PHE A 114 -8.47 24.68 25.17
N ASP A 115 -7.24 24.18 24.98
CA ASP A 115 -6.02 24.96 24.76
C ASP A 115 -5.60 25.00 23.28
N VAL A 116 -6.15 24.12 22.44
CA VAL A 116 -5.76 24.02 21.02
C VAL A 116 -6.38 25.13 20.16
N PRO A 117 -5.72 25.52 19.06
CA PRO A 117 -6.32 26.40 18.06
C PRO A 117 -7.66 25.85 17.55
N ASP A 118 -8.63 26.75 17.32
CA ASP A 118 -9.92 26.36 16.74
C ASP A 118 -9.83 26.16 15.22
N ILE A 119 -8.97 25.24 14.80
CA ILE A 119 -8.69 24.92 13.40
C ILE A 119 -8.98 23.43 13.17
N GLN A 120 -9.85 23.13 12.21
CA GLN A 120 -10.01 21.80 11.67
C GLN A 120 -9.03 21.60 10.50
N TYR A 121 -8.49 20.41 10.39
CA TYR A 121 -7.58 20.05 9.31
C TYR A 121 -7.89 18.64 8.75
N PRO A 122 -7.54 18.40 7.46
CA PRO A 122 -7.70 17.08 6.85
C PRO A 122 -6.54 16.17 7.23
N THR A 123 -6.80 14.88 7.42
CA THR A 123 -5.74 13.90 7.69
C THR A 123 -5.26 13.11 6.47
N PRO A 124 -6.02 12.96 5.37
CA PRO A 124 -5.61 12.16 4.23
C PRO A 124 -4.35 12.66 3.54
N GLY A 125 -3.55 11.71 3.07
CA GLY A 125 -2.33 11.95 2.32
C GLY A 125 -2.56 12.16 0.83
N HIS A 126 -3.58 12.90 0.42
CA HIS A 126 -3.78 13.26 -0.98
C HIS A 126 -3.00 14.53 -1.36
N PRO A 127 -2.59 14.70 -2.63
CA PRO A 127 -2.08 15.95 -3.14
C PRO A 127 -3.09 17.09 -2.94
N TRP A 128 -2.59 18.31 -2.71
CA TRP A 128 -3.47 19.48 -2.68
C TRP A 128 -4.19 19.66 -4.01
N SER A 129 -5.49 19.92 -3.98
CA SER A 129 -6.26 20.31 -5.14
C SER A 129 -6.58 21.81 -5.10
N VAL A 130 -6.41 22.48 -6.22
CA VAL A 130 -6.85 23.87 -6.42
C VAL A 130 -8.37 23.98 -6.52
N GLU A 131 -9.06 22.89 -6.82
CA GLU A 131 -10.51 22.78 -6.87
C GLU A 131 -11.06 22.38 -5.50
N ALA A 132 -11.85 23.24 -4.90
CA ALA A 132 -12.40 23.04 -3.54
C ALA A 132 -13.21 21.72 -3.42
N ALA A 133 -13.92 21.33 -4.47
CA ALA A 133 -14.70 20.08 -4.49
C ALA A 133 -13.83 18.80 -4.42
N HIS A 134 -12.54 18.91 -4.73
CA HIS A 134 -11.59 17.79 -4.69
C HIS A 134 -10.64 17.86 -3.49
N GLN A 135 -10.86 18.80 -2.56
CA GLN A 135 -10.09 18.87 -1.32
C GLN A 135 -10.59 17.87 -0.30
N ASP A 136 -9.66 17.39 0.52
CA ASP A 136 -9.98 16.49 1.62
C ASP A 136 -10.84 17.20 2.69
N VAL A 137 -11.73 16.44 3.32
CA VAL A 137 -12.59 16.93 4.39
C VAL A 137 -11.75 17.23 5.63
N ALA A 138 -11.84 18.44 6.13
CA ALA A 138 -11.17 18.91 7.35
C ALA A 138 -12.13 18.76 8.54
N ASP A 139 -12.08 17.63 9.24
CA ASP A 139 -13.01 17.30 10.33
C ASP A 139 -12.32 16.96 11.67
N ARG A 140 -10.97 17.01 11.73
CA ARG A 140 -10.17 16.72 12.93
C ARG A 140 -9.50 17.98 13.47
N LYS A 141 -9.39 18.09 14.80
CA LYS A 141 -8.56 19.07 15.52
C LYS A 141 -7.36 18.40 16.17
N LEU A 142 -6.39 19.17 16.64
CA LEU A 142 -5.19 18.67 17.34
C LEU A 142 -5.58 17.83 18.57
N LEU A 143 -6.52 18.34 19.37
CA LEU A 143 -7.19 17.63 20.47
C LEU A 143 -8.69 17.92 20.36
N ASN A 144 -9.53 16.90 20.49
CA ASN A 144 -10.95 16.98 20.18
C ASN A 144 -11.81 17.13 21.43
N ARG A 145 -12.55 18.25 21.55
CA ARG A 145 -13.57 18.43 22.58
C ARG A 145 -14.84 17.64 22.26
N ARG A 146 -15.23 17.56 20.96
CA ARG A 146 -16.29 16.69 20.46
C ARG A 146 -15.71 15.28 20.24
N VAL A 147 -16.06 14.35 21.09
CA VAL A 147 -15.65 12.95 21.03
C VAL A 147 -16.56 12.20 20.04
N ARG A 148 -15.97 11.51 19.07
CA ARG A 148 -16.67 10.77 18.01
C ARG A 148 -16.34 9.28 17.97
N ILE A 149 -15.26 8.90 18.65
CA ILE A 149 -14.81 7.50 18.74
C ILE A 149 -14.33 7.23 20.18
N TYR A 150 -14.43 5.99 20.62
CA TYR A 150 -13.72 5.58 21.82
C TYR A 150 -12.21 5.70 21.57
N GLY A 151 -11.51 6.40 22.45
CA GLY A 151 -10.07 6.67 22.25
C GLY A 151 -9.76 7.96 21.52
N ASP A 152 -10.70 8.88 21.32
CA ASP A 152 -10.42 10.19 20.71
C ASP A 152 -9.40 11.00 21.53
N ASP A 153 -8.50 11.72 20.87
CA ASP A 153 -7.42 12.49 21.50
C ASP A 153 -7.99 13.75 22.19
N ILE A 154 -7.90 13.84 23.51
CA ILE A 154 -8.55 14.91 24.29
C ILE A 154 -7.60 15.79 25.12
N ALA A 155 -6.42 15.27 25.46
CA ALA A 155 -5.37 16.04 26.16
C ALA A 155 -3.99 15.44 25.84
N ALA A 156 -2.93 16.21 26.09
CA ALA A 156 -1.55 15.76 25.96
C ALA A 156 -0.70 16.25 27.14
N VAL A 157 0.22 15.43 27.59
CA VAL A 157 1.21 15.78 28.60
C VAL A 157 2.59 15.74 27.97
N VAL A 158 3.40 16.77 28.23
CA VAL A 158 4.82 16.82 27.92
C VAL A 158 5.60 16.77 29.24
N ALA A 159 6.52 15.81 29.37
CA ALA A 159 7.29 15.60 30.58
C ALA A 159 8.76 15.31 30.27
N GLU A 160 9.61 15.24 31.30
CA GLU A 160 11.04 14.93 31.17
C GLU A 160 11.31 13.47 30.81
N ASP A 161 10.36 12.58 31.06
CA ASP A 161 10.40 11.17 30.68
C ASP A 161 8.99 10.61 30.43
N LEU A 162 8.92 9.51 29.67
CA LEU A 162 7.65 8.88 29.27
C LEU A 162 6.87 8.31 30.47
N ILE A 163 7.56 7.79 31.49
CA ILE A 163 6.91 7.24 32.69
C ILE A 163 6.17 8.35 33.45
N THR A 164 6.82 9.50 33.59
CA THR A 164 6.22 10.70 34.22
C THR A 164 5.04 11.21 33.40
N ALA A 165 5.15 11.25 32.06
CA ALA A 165 4.04 11.62 31.19
C ALA A 165 2.82 10.70 31.39
N HIS A 166 2.99 9.39 31.36
CA HIS A 166 1.91 8.43 31.61
C HIS A 166 1.34 8.46 33.03
N LYS A 167 2.15 8.76 34.05
CA LYS A 167 1.62 9.00 35.42
C LYS A 167 0.73 10.23 35.46
N ALA A 168 1.16 11.31 34.82
CA ALA A 168 0.39 12.55 34.77
C ALA A 168 -0.96 12.35 34.06
N LEU A 169 -1.01 11.60 32.94
CA LEU A 169 -2.27 11.29 32.26
C LEU A 169 -3.31 10.65 33.18
N LYS A 170 -2.88 9.79 34.12
CA LYS A 170 -3.78 9.09 35.07
C LYS A 170 -4.33 10.02 36.16
N LEU A 171 -3.75 11.19 36.33
CA LEU A 171 -4.20 12.21 37.31
C LEU A 171 -5.19 13.20 36.72
N ILE A 172 -5.36 13.20 35.41
CA ILE A 172 -6.35 14.07 34.74
C ILE A 172 -7.75 13.48 34.94
N ARG A 173 -8.66 14.28 35.45
CA ARG A 173 -10.07 13.90 35.62
C ARG A 173 -10.90 14.58 34.56
N VAL A 174 -11.72 13.81 33.86
CA VAL A 174 -12.53 14.27 32.73
C VAL A 174 -14.02 14.08 33.02
N GLU A 175 -14.83 15.10 32.83
CA GLU A 175 -16.28 15.00 32.83
C GLU A 175 -16.80 15.02 31.40
N TYR A 176 -17.69 14.08 31.08
CA TYR A 176 -18.28 13.94 29.76
C TYR A 176 -19.79 14.23 29.77
N GLU A 177 -20.29 14.64 28.64
CA GLU A 177 -21.69 14.51 28.23
C GLU A 177 -21.73 13.39 27.16
N GLU A 178 -22.43 12.32 27.49
CA GLU A 178 -22.44 11.12 26.64
C GLU A 178 -23.67 11.09 25.73
N TYR A 179 -23.49 10.63 24.51
CA TYR A 179 -24.53 10.42 23.50
C TYR A 179 -24.63 8.94 23.13
N PRO A 180 -25.76 8.49 22.51
CA PRO A 180 -25.89 7.15 21.99
C PRO A 180 -24.75 6.79 21.01
N VAL A 181 -24.36 5.52 20.99
CA VAL A 181 -23.27 4.98 20.16
C VAL A 181 -23.84 4.12 19.04
N ALA A 182 -23.42 4.34 17.82
CA ALA A 182 -23.69 3.48 16.66
C ALA A 182 -22.37 3.04 16.02
N LEU A 183 -22.15 1.73 16.02
CA LEU A 183 -20.93 1.13 15.42
C LEU A 183 -21.15 0.63 13.99
N GLU A 184 -22.39 0.47 13.57
CA GLU A 184 -22.76 0.00 12.25
C GLU A 184 -23.52 1.09 11.46
N PRO A 185 -23.38 1.13 10.12
CA PRO A 185 -24.03 2.12 9.26
C PRO A 185 -25.54 2.21 9.46
N GLU A 186 -26.21 1.07 9.59
CA GLU A 186 -27.68 1.00 9.76
C GLU A 186 -28.12 1.71 11.04
N GLY A 187 -27.36 1.51 12.13
CA GLY A 187 -27.63 2.18 13.42
C GLY A 187 -27.37 3.69 13.36
N ALA A 188 -26.32 4.10 12.66
CA ALA A 188 -25.97 5.52 12.52
C ALA A 188 -26.95 6.27 11.60
N MET A 189 -27.54 5.59 10.60
CA MET A 189 -28.54 6.17 9.70
C MET A 189 -29.98 6.02 10.21
N ALA A 190 -30.18 5.40 11.38
CA ALA A 190 -31.52 5.20 11.94
C ALA A 190 -32.21 6.54 12.27
N GLU A 191 -33.52 6.62 12.05
CA GLU A 191 -34.31 7.81 12.36
C GLU A 191 -34.15 8.20 13.83
N GLY A 192 -33.81 9.45 14.09
CA GLY A 192 -33.60 10.00 15.44
C GLY A 192 -32.22 9.74 16.05
N PHE A 193 -31.30 9.05 15.38
CA PHE A 193 -29.91 8.97 15.83
C PHE A 193 -29.20 10.33 15.64
N PRO A 194 -28.50 10.87 16.67
CA PRO A 194 -27.89 12.19 16.58
C PRO A 194 -26.75 12.22 15.55
N PRO A 195 -26.53 13.35 14.86
CA PRO A 195 -25.43 13.51 13.95
C PRO A 195 -24.07 13.40 14.66
N ILE A 196 -23.17 12.62 14.09
CA ILE A 196 -21.77 12.50 14.52
C ILE A 196 -20.99 13.75 14.08
N HIS A 197 -21.33 14.28 12.90
CA HIS A 197 -20.93 15.59 12.39
C HIS A 197 -22.18 16.39 12.05
N GLU A 198 -22.27 17.63 12.54
CA GLU A 198 -23.45 18.46 12.39
C GLU A 198 -23.79 18.78 10.92
N GLU A 199 -22.75 18.82 10.08
CA GLU A 199 -22.85 19.04 8.64
C GLU A 199 -23.48 17.83 7.89
N HIS A 200 -23.56 16.67 8.54
CA HIS A 200 -24.10 15.42 8.00
C HIS A 200 -25.24 14.88 8.89
N PRO A 201 -26.44 15.47 8.84
CA PRO A 201 -27.54 15.14 9.77
C PRO A 201 -28.06 13.70 9.63
N ASP A 202 -27.81 13.05 8.50
CA ASP A 202 -28.12 11.64 8.24
C ASP A 202 -26.91 10.70 8.42
N ASN A 203 -25.80 11.21 8.93
CA ASN A 203 -24.52 10.53 9.10
C ASN A 203 -23.91 9.97 7.80
N VAL A 204 -24.35 10.45 6.63
CA VAL A 204 -23.76 10.05 5.34
C VAL A 204 -22.77 11.10 4.87
N LEU A 205 -21.50 10.74 4.88
CA LEU A 205 -20.39 11.58 4.38
C LEU A 205 -20.50 11.82 2.88
N ALA A 206 -20.79 10.77 2.13
CA ALA A 206 -20.84 10.86 0.66
C ALA A 206 -21.76 9.81 0.04
N ARG A 207 -22.35 10.19 -1.07
CA ARG A 207 -23.16 9.32 -1.95
C ARG A 207 -22.58 9.34 -3.35
N MET A 208 -22.57 8.18 -4.01
CA MET A 208 -22.13 8.04 -5.39
C MET A 208 -23.12 7.20 -6.17
N ASP A 209 -23.39 7.63 -7.40
CA ASP A 209 -24.19 6.90 -8.40
C ASP A 209 -23.46 7.01 -9.73
N LEU A 210 -22.96 5.90 -10.26
CA LEU A 210 -22.17 5.83 -11.48
C LEU A 210 -22.82 4.86 -12.47
N ARG A 211 -23.13 5.35 -13.66
CA ARG A 211 -23.75 4.57 -14.73
C ARG A 211 -22.93 4.64 -16.01
N THR A 212 -22.62 3.50 -16.59
CA THR A 212 -22.05 3.49 -17.94
C THR A 212 -23.13 3.78 -18.98
N PRO A 213 -22.78 4.36 -20.12
CA PRO A 213 -23.69 4.42 -21.26
C PRO A 213 -24.19 3.01 -21.62
N ILE A 214 -25.50 2.89 -21.87
CA ILE A 214 -26.13 1.65 -22.33
C ILE A 214 -25.77 1.42 -23.80
N ARG A 215 -25.35 0.20 -24.12
CA ARG A 215 -25.00 -0.23 -25.49
C ARG A 215 -26.12 -1.06 -26.10
N GLY A 216 -26.25 -1.04 -27.42
CA GLY A 216 -27.13 -1.92 -28.19
C GLY A 216 -28.55 -1.41 -28.43
N GLY A 217 -28.98 -0.31 -27.81
CA GLY A 217 -30.24 0.41 -28.09
C GLY A 217 -31.54 -0.34 -27.79
N GLU A 218 -31.50 -1.50 -27.15
CA GLU A 218 -32.67 -2.31 -26.78
C GLU A 218 -33.22 -2.00 -25.38
N PHE A 219 -32.33 -1.57 -24.47
CA PHE A 219 -32.66 -1.26 -23.09
C PHE A 219 -32.32 0.20 -22.78
N GLU A 220 -33.00 0.82 -21.84
CA GLU A 220 -32.77 2.21 -21.44
C GLU A 220 -31.85 2.28 -20.20
N THR A 221 -31.96 1.30 -19.29
CA THR A 221 -31.21 1.26 -18.02
C THR A 221 -30.57 -0.11 -17.77
N VAL A 222 -29.62 -0.17 -16.85
CA VAL A 222 -29.04 -1.42 -16.35
C VAL A 222 -30.12 -2.27 -15.65
N GLU A 223 -31.02 -1.64 -14.94
CA GLU A 223 -32.13 -2.26 -14.21
C GLU A 223 -33.06 -2.98 -15.16
N ASP A 224 -33.33 -2.43 -16.36
CA ASP A 224 -34.10 -3.09 -17.40
C ASP A 224 -33.45 -4.37 -17.91
N VAL A 225 -32.10 -4.33 -18.05
CA VAL A 225 -31.33 -5.53 -18.42
C VAL A 225 -31.38 -6.58 -17.32
N LEU A 226 -31.20 -6.16 -16.08
CA LEU A 226 -31.22 -7.03 -14.89
C LEU A 226 -32.57 -7.65 -14.62
N SER A 227 -33.66 -7.05 -15.07
CA SER A 227 -35.04 -7.60 -14.94
C SER A 227 -35.55 -8.35 -16.19
N SER A 228 -34.76 -8.34 -17.27
CA SER A 228 -35.19 -8.92 -18.54
C SER A 228 -35.21 -10.46 -18.51
N PRO A 229 -36.29 -11.12 -18.90
CA PRO A 229 -36.35 -12.57 -18.95
C PRO A 229 -35.48 -13.20 -20.07
N LYS A 230 -34.82 -12.38 -20.90
CA LYS A 230 -33.84 -12.82 -21.91
C LYS A 230 -32.57 -13.38 -21.30
N PHE A 231 -32.26 -12.99 -20.07
CA PHE A 231 -31.00 -13.34 -19.38
C PHE A 231 -31.27 -14.08 -18.07
N ARG A 232 -30.36 -14.93 -17.65
CA ARG A 232 -30.33 -15.44 -16.28
C ARG A 232 -29.93 -14.32 -15.33
N GLN A 233 -30.64 -14.25 -14.21
CA GLN A 233 -30.43 -13.21 -13.21
C GLN A 233 -29.82 -13.81 -11.97
N PHE A 234 -28.83 -13.11 -11.41
CA PHE A 234 -28.09 -13.51 -10.22
C PHE A 234 -28.02 -12.33 -9.26
N GLN A 235 -28.06 -12.63 -7.98
CA GLN A 235 -27.90 -11.64 -6.90
C GLN A 235 -27.02 -12.22 -5.79
N GLY A 236 -26.32 -11.36 -5.07
CA GLY A 236 -25.49 -11.76 -3.96
C GLY A 236 -25.27 -10.61 -2.96
N HIS A 237 -25.00 -10.98 -1.72
CA HIS A 237 -24.60 -10.06 -0.66
C HIS A 237 -23.26 -10.54 -0.07
N TYR A 238 -22.30 -9.63 0.10
CA TYR A 238 -20.95 -9.94 0.57
C TYR A 238 -20.48 -8.89 1.58
N GLU A 239 -19.78 -9.32 2.63
CA GLU A 239 -19.29 -8.44 3.69
C GLU A 239 -17.83 -8.67 3.98
N THR A 240 -17.13 -7.57 4.28
CA THR A 240 -15.71 -7.60 4.67
C THR A 240 -15.51 -6.84 5.98
N GLN A 241 -14.64 -7.38 6.81
CA GLN A 241 -14.36 -6.87 8.15
C GLN A 241 -13.29 -5.77 8.18
N GLN A 242 -13.21 -5.09 9.33
CA GLN A 242 -12.14 -4.13 9.66
C GLN A 242 -10.89 -4.85 10.12
N VAL A 243 -9.71 -4.52 9.54
CA VAL A 243 -8.42 -5.09 9.91
C VAL A 243 -7.33 -4.03 10.03
N GLN A 244 -6.32 -4.29 10.89
CA GLN A 244 -5.21 -3.38 11.15
C GLN A 244 -3.99 -3.73 10.27
N HIS A 245 -3.18 -2.73 9.91
CA HIS A 245 -1.96 -2.87 9.09
C HIS A 245 -0.87 -3.70 9.76
N CYS A 246 -0.72 -3.58 11.07
CA CYS A 246 0.28 -4.27 11.88
C CYS A 246 1.72 -4.10 11.39
N HIS A 247 2.07 -2.91 10.88
CA HIS A 247 3.47 -2.60 10.57
C HIS A 247 4.34 -2.71 11.82
N ILE A 248 5.60 -3.13 11.66
CA ILE A 248 6.49 -3.41 12.81
C ILE A 248 6.82 -2.12 13.57
N GLU A 249 7.25 -1.07 12.86
CA GLU A 249 7.48 0.26 13.45
C GLU A 249 6.16 0.99 13.66
N ASN A 250 5.82 1.31 14.90
CA ASN A 250 4.69 2.17 15.22
C ASN A 250 4.89 3.59 14.65
N PRO A 251 3.82 4.41 14.50
CA PRO A 251 3.99 5.82 14.20
C PRO A 251 4.80 6.50 15.30
N VAL A 252 5.87 7.19 14.91
CA VAL A 252 6.76 7.89 15.82
C VAL A 252 7.26 9.17 15.16
N SER A 253 7.33 10.24 15.92
CA SER A 253 7.90 11.51 15.48
C SER A 253 8.61 12.21 16.63
N PHE A 254 9.57 13.08 16.29
CA PHE A 254 10.04 14.11 17.19
C PHE A 254 10.07 15.45 16.47
N ALA A 255 9.82 16.53 17.22
CA ALA A 255 9.74 17.86 16.66
C ALA A 255 10.53 18.85 17.52
N TYR A 256 11.14 19.84 16.89
CA TYR A 256 11.87 20.92 17.54
C TYR A 256 11.86 22.20 16.70
N MET A 257 12.22 23.34 17.31
CA MET A 257 12.36 24.58 16.55
C MET A 257 13.83 24.93 16.36
N GLU A 258 14.16 25.32 15.16
CA GLU A 258 15.48 25.81 14.79
C GLU A 258 15.35 26.97 13.80
N SER A 259 16.09 28.05 14.05
CA SER A 259 16.09 29.27 13.20
C SER A 259 14.66 29.82 12.91
N GLY A 260 13.77 29.72 13.89
CA GLY A 260 12.39 30.19 13.77
C GLY A 260 11.45 29.25 12.97
N ARG A 261 11.93 28.08 12.58
CA ARG A 261 11.17 27.05 11.83
C ARG A 261 10.91 25.82 12.69
N ILE A 262 9.83 25.12 12.42
CA ILE A 262 9.51 23.83 13.02
C ILE A 262 10.12 22.73 12.16
N THR A 263 10.95 21.89 12.75
CA THR A 263 11.43 20.65 12.12
C THR A 263 10.73 19.46 12.74
N VAL A 264 10.14 18.59 11.90
CA VAL A 264 9.52 17.34 12.31
C VAL A 264 10.24 16.19 11.62
N VAL A 265 10.76 15.25 12.40
CA VAL A 265 11.32 13.99 11.91
C VAL A 265 10.30 12.89 12.18
N THR A 266 9.85 12.20 11.15
CA THR A 266 8.72 11.26 11.28
C THR A 266 8.78 10.09 10.30
N SER A 267 8.19 8.96 10.71
CA SER A 267 8.04 7.76 9.90
C SER A 267 6.82 7.86 8.99
N THR A 268 6.89 8.68 7.92
CA THR A 268 5.78 8.95 7.01
C THR A 268 6.02 8.49 5.58
N GLN A 269 4.95 8.12 4.85
CA GLN A 269 4.98 7.81 3.42
C GLN A 269 4.90 9.07 2.53
N ILE A 270 4.62 10.26 3.11
CA ILE A 270 4.14 11.45 2.40
C ILE A 270 4.75 12.76 2.95
N PRO A 271 6.08 12.91 3.04
CA PRO A 271 6.72 14.01 3.79
C PRO A 271 6.29 15.42 3.34
N HIS A 272 6.13 15.65 2.03
CA HIS A 272 5.69 16.94 1.50
C HIS A 272 4.23 17.26 1.88
N ILE A 273 3.38 16.25 2.00
CA ILE A 273 1.99 16.42 2.44
C ILE A 273 1.93 16.65 3.95
N VAL A 274 2.73 15.93 4.75
CA VAL A 274 2.89 16.19 6.19
C VAL A 274 3.23 17.66 6.44
N ARG A 275 4.20 18.23 5.69
CA ARG A 275 4.54 19.66 5.77
C ARG A 275 3.32 20.57 5.55
N ARG A 276 2.52 20.29 4.53
CA ARG A 276 1.29 21.03 4.22
C ARG A 276 0.28 20.93 5.35
N VAL A 277 -0.02 19.69 5.79
CA VAL A 277 -1.08 19.46 6.80
C VAL A 277 -0.72 20.07 8.15
N ILE A 278 0.55 20.01 8.57
CA ILE A 278 1.02 20.72 9.76
C ILE A 278 0.73 22.23 9.62
N GLY A 279 1.05 22.82 8.47
CA GLY A 279 0.79 24.23 8.21
C GLY A 279 -0.70 24.58 8.26
N GLN A 280 -1.57 23.72 7.73
CA GLN A 280 -3.02 23.86 7.81
C GLN A 280 -3.53 23.76 9.26
N ALA A 281 -3.08 22.75 10.01
CA ALA A 281 -3.51 22.51 11.40
C ALA A 281 -3.07 23.63 12.36
N LEU A 282 -1.92 24.26 12.10
CA LEU A 282 -1.39 25.35 12.93
C LEU A 282 -1.74 26.75 12.40
N GLY A 283 -2.30 26.87 11.19
CA GLY A 283 -2.60 28.14 10.55
C GLY A 283 -1.36 28.95 10.19
N ILE A 284 -0.23 28.29 9.85
CA ILE A 284 1.05 28.94 9.53
C ILE A 284 1.51 28.60 8.10
N GLY A 285 2.44 29.40 7.57
CA GLY A 285 2.99 29.19 6.24
C GLY A 285 3.77 27.86 6.15
N TRP A 286 3.54 27.08 5.10
CA TRP A 286 4.16 25.75 4.92
C TRP A 286 5.69 25.83 4.81
N GLY A 287 6.25 26.94 4.32
CA GLY A 287 7.69 27.20 4.25
C GLY A 287 8.37 27.36 5.62
N SER A 288 7.63 27.59 6.70
CA SER A 288 8.13 27.62 8.07
C SER A 288 8.24 26.24 8.73
N ILE A 289 7.96 25.17 7.96
CA ILE A 289 8.00 23.79 8.42
C ILE A 289 8.97 23.01 7.55
N ARG A 290 9.80 22.21 8.18
CA ARG A 290 10.68 21.22 7.57
C ARG A 290 10.29 19.83 8.04
N VAL A 291 10.12 18.89 7.12
CA VAL A 291 9.84 17.49 7.45
C VAL A 291 10.95 16.62 6.93
N VAL A 292 11.49 15.76 7.80
CA VAL A 292 12.54 14.79 7.47
C VAL A 292 12.00 13.38 7.68
N LYS A 293 12.11 12.56 6.66
CA LYS A 293 11.72 11.15 6.64
C LYS A 293 12.96 10.27 6.56
N PRO A 294 13.35 9.56 7.64
CA PRO A 294 14.40 8.54 7.63
C PRO A 294 13.91 7.19 7.08
N TYR A 295 14.60 6.09 7.35
CA TYR A 295 14.06 4.76 7.06
C TYR A 295 12.74 4.51 7.78
N ILE A 296 11.88 3.68 7.19
CA ILE A 296 10.55 3.35 7.71
C ILE A 296 10.43 1.84 7.89
N GLY A 297 9.93 1.43 9.04
CA GLY A 297 9.67 0.03 9.41
C GLY A 297 8.31 -0.49 8.98
N GLY A 298 7.92 -0.23 7.70
CA GLY A 298 6.63 -0.58 7.14
C GLY A 298 5.56 0.50 7.32
N GLY A 299 4.55 0.50 6.46
CA GLY A 299 3.45 1.46 6.53
C GLY A 299 2.15 0.87 5.98
N PHE A 300 2.19 0.26 4.81
CA PHE A 300 1.07 -0.39 4.12
C PHE A 300 -0.16 0.51 3.89
N GLY A 301 0.02 1.83 4.00
CA GLY A 301 -1.04 2.84 3.92
C GLY A 301 -1.32 3.58 5.23
N ASN A 302 -1.06 3.00 6.41
CA ASN A 302 -1.31 3.69 7.68
C ASN A 302 -0.52 5.01 7.79
N LYS A 303 0.73 5.00 7.36
CA LYS A 303 1.62 6.17 7.37
C LYS A 303 1.42 7.10 6.14
N GLN A 304 0.35 6.89 5.38
CA GLN A 304 -0.19 7.82 4.37
C GLN A 304 -1.20 8.81 4.97
N GLU A 305 -1.40 8.78 6.29
CA GLU A 305 -2.20 9.76 7.03
C GLU A 305 -1.30 10.65 7.86
N VAL A 306 -1.78 11.87 8.15
CA VAL A 306 -1.10 12.84 9.00
C VAL A 306 -1.89 12.94 10.30
N LEU A 307 -1.50 12.16 11.30
CA LEU A 307 -2.27 11.98 12.52
C LEU A 307 -1.70 12.74 13.72
N TYR A 308 -0.44 12.49 14.04
CA TYR A 308 0.22 12.99 15.25
C TYR A 308 1.30 14.03 15.00
N GLU A 309 1.76 14.17 13.77
CA GLU A 309 2.78 15.16 13.41
C GLU A 309 2.32 16.60 13.65
N PRO A 310 1.04 17.00 13.37
CA PRO A 310 0.55 18.33 13.71
C PRO A 310 0.50 18.57 15.22
N LEU A 311 0.07 17.56 15.99
CA LEU A 311 0.05 17.65 17.46
C LEU A 311 1.47 17.81 18.00
N ASN A 312 2.43 17.00 17.56
CA ASN A 312 3.81 17.06 18.03
C ASN A 312 4.48 18.38 17.63
N ALA A 313 4.25 18.87 16.40
CA ALA A 313 4.71 20.19 15.95
C ALA A 313 4.14 21.31 16.84
N TRP A 314 2.89 21.22 17.24
CA TRP A 314 2.28 22.19 18.16
C TRP A 314 2.86 22.10 19.56
N LEU A 315 3.01 20.88 20.11
CA LEU A 315 3.57 20.66 21.46
C LEU A 315 4.96 21.27 21.61
N THR A 316 5.83 21.14 20.58
CA THR A 316 7.17 21.75 20.65
C THR A 316 7.11 23.28 20.76
N THR A 317 6.13 23.94 20.12
CA THR A 317 5.93 25.39 20.26
C THR A 317 5.52 25.78 21.68
N GLN A 318 4.77 24.93 22.37
CA GLN A 318 4.26 25.18 23.73
C GLN A 318 5.32 25.02 24.82
N VAL A 319 6.46 24.43 24.49
CA VAL A 319 7.59 24.21 25.40
C VAL A 319 8.83 25.02 24.98
N GLY A 320 8.63 26.12 24.25
CA GLY A 320 9.70 27.04 23.84
C GLY A 320 10.62 26.51 22.76
N GLY A 321 10.12 25.64 21.90
CA GLY A 321 10.88 25.06 20.77
C GLY A 321 11.82 23.91 21.15
N ARG A 322 11.75 23.43 22.40
CA ARG A 322 12.51 22.24 22.84
C ARG A 322 12.05 21.01 22.07
N CYS A 323 12.98 20.06 21.91
CA CYS A 323 12.66 18.81 21.24
C CYS A 323 11.63 18.00 22.05
N VAL A 324 10.53 17.61 21.39
CA VAL A 324 9.48 16.76 21.94
C VAL A 324 9.38 15.49 21.08
N ARG A 325 9.47 14.32 21.71
CA ARG A 325 9.22 13.02 21.09
C ARG A 325 7.81 12.56 21.40
N LEU A 326 7.12 12.06 20.40
CA LEU A 326 5.81 11.43 20.51
C LEU A 326 5.87 10.07 19.83
N ASP A 327 5.79 9.01 20.62
CA ASP A 327 5.84 7.61 20.22
C ASP A 327 4.49 6.97 20.54
N VAL A 328 3.82 6.50 19.48
CA VAL A 328 2.49 5.89 19.58
C VAL A 328 2.67 4.41 19.90
N SER A 329 2.14 3.96 21.03
CA SER A 329 2.19 2.55 21.43
C SER A 329 1.49 1.60 20.44
N ARG A 330 1.68 0.30 20.59
CA ARG A 330 0.99 -0.68 19.76
C ARG A 330 -0.54 -0.65 19.95
N GLU A 331 -0.99 -0.51 21.17
CA GLU A 331 -2.39 -0.41 21.52
C GLU A 331 -3.03 0.87 20.94
N GLU A 332 -2.35 2.00 21.06
CA GLU A 332 -2.77 3.26 20.43
C GLU A 332 -2.75 3.15 18.89
N THR A 333 -1.76 2.46 18.31
CA THR A 333 -1.74 2.20 16.87
C THR A 333 -2.98 1.45 16.40
N PHE A 334 -3.45 0.47 17.16
CA PHE A 334 -4.69 -0.24 16.84
C PHE A 334 -5.93 0.66 16.96
N GLN A 335 -6.02 1.44 18.01
CA GLN A 335 -7.23 2.17 18.36
C GLN A 335 -7.32 3.54 17.69
N ASN A 336 -6.21 4.25 17.54
CA ASN A 336 -6.18 5.68 17.22
C ASN A 336 -5.63 5.97 15.82
N THR A 337 -5.06 4.96 15.12
CA THR A 337 -4.62 5.12 13.73
C THR A 337 -5.63 4.50 12.76
N ARG A 338 -5.22 4.29 11.51
CA ARG A 338 -6.12 3.82 10.47
C ARG A 338 -6.12 2.29 10.34
N SER A 339 -7.13 1.78 9.68
CA SER A 339 -7.38 0.36 9.43
C SER A 339 -8.00 0.18 8.03
N ARG A 340 -8.24 -1.04 7.58
CA ARG A 340 -9.00 -1.32 6.37
C ARG A 340 -10.49 -1.09 6.61
N HIS A 341 -11.18 -0.47 5.66
CA HIS A 341 -12.63 -0.26 5.72
C HIS A 341 -13.40 -1.59 5.73
N PRO A 342 -14.34 -1.77 6.66
CA PRO A 342 -15.39 -2.76 6.49
C PRO A 342 -16.40 -2.22 5.48
N ILE A 343 -16.73 -3.04 4.48
CA ILE A 343 -17.65 -2.67 3.39
C ILE A 343 -18.59 -3.84 3.13
N SER A 344 -19.89 -3.57 3.03
CA SER A 344 -20.88 -4.50 2.51
C SER A 344 -21.21 -4.21 1.05
N PHE A 345 -21.51 -5.26 0.28
CA PHE A 345 -21.79 -5.18 -1.15
C PHE A 345 -23.06 -5.94 -1.48
N ASP A 346 -24.06 -5.26 -2.06
CA ASP A 346 -25.16 -5.87 -2.77
C ASP A 346 -24.85 -5.87 -4.26
N VAL A 347 -24.85 -7.04 -4.89
CA VAL A 347 -24.47 -7.20 -6.30
C VAL A 347 -25.55 -7.93 -7.09
N ALA A 348 -25.67 -7.60 -8.37
CA ALA A 348 -26.55 -8.31 -9.30
C ALA A 348 -25.88 -8.41 -10.68
N ALA A 349 -26.26 -9.45 -11.44
CA ALA A 349 -25.81 -9.66 -12.81
C ALA A 349 -26.90 -10.25 -13.68
N ALA A 350 -26.93 -9.83 -14.95
CA ALA A 350 -27.64 -10.48 -16.04
C ALA A 350 -26.60 -11.18 -16.93
N VAL A 351 -26.79 -12.48 -17.14
CA VAL A 351 -25.86 -13.35 -17.89
C VAL A 351 -26.61 -14.05 -19.00
N ASP A 352 -26.04 -14.08 -20.18
CA ASP A 352 -26.68 -14.81 -21.30
C ASP A 352 -26.58 -16.34 -21.13
N LYS A 353 -27.26 -17.08 -21.99
CA LYS A 353 -27.23 -18.56 -21.95
C LYS A 353 -25.86 -19.19 -22.10
N ASP A 354 -24.90 -18.47 -22.71
CA ASP A 354 -23.56 -18.94 -22.99
C ASP A 354 -22.55 -18.45 -21.94
N GLY A 355 -23.02 -17.77 -20.90
CA GLY A 355 -22.16 -17.26 -19.82
C GLY A 355 -21.48 -15.92 -20.12
N THR A 356 -22.03 -15.10 -21.01
CA THR A 356 -21.53 -13.75 -21.25
C THR A 356 -22.21 -12.76 -20.30
N LEU A 357 -21.42 -11.93 -19.62
CA LEU A 357 -21.91 -10.87 -18.75
C LEU A 357 -22.54 -9.75 -19.57
N MET A 358 -23.84 -9.56 -19.41
CA MET A 358 -24.59 -8.53 -20.14
C MET A 358 -24.65 -7.22 -19.37
N ALA A 359 -25.02 -7.27 -18.10
CA ALA A 359 -25.00 -6.12 -17.21
C ALA A 359 -24.71 -6.55 -15.77
N ARG A 360 -24.08 -5.65 -15.00
CA ARG A 360 -23.86 -5.83 -13.56
C ARG A 360 -24.25 -4.58 -12.78
N TYR A 361 -24.72 -4.81 -11.56
CA TYR A 361 -25.00 -3.81 -10.55
C TYR A 361 -24.15 -4.08 -9.31
N CYS A 362 -23.68 -3.01 -8.67
CA CYS A 362 -22.96 -3.07 -7.40
C CYS A 362 -23.34 -1.89 -6.52
N LYS A 363 -23.83 -2.17 -5.30
CA LYS A 363 -24.02 -1.15 -4.26
C LYS A 363 -23.10 -1.47 -3.09
N ALA A 364 -22.26 -0.51 -2.70
CA ALA A 364 -21.37 -0.61 -1.56
C ALA A 364 -21.81 0.31 -0.43
N VAL A 365 -21.81 -0.18 0.81
CA VAL A 365 -21.98 0.62 2.02
C VAL A 365 -20.71 0.50 2.85
N SER A 366 -20.00 1.61 3.03
CA SER A 366 -18.74 1.68 3.76
C SER A 366 -18.95 2.29 5.14
N ASN A 367 -18.51 1.57 6.17
CA ASN A 367 -18.44 2.09 7.53
C ASN A 367 -17.19 2.96 7.68
N GLN A 368 -17.39 4.28 7.83
CA GLN A 368 -16.30 5.26 7.85
C GLN A 368 -15.73 5.53 9.24
N GLY A 369 -16.42 5.11 10.28
CA GLY A 369 -16.02 5.51 11.62
C GLY A 369 -16.24 7.02 11.88
N GLY A 370 -15.58 7.57 12.89
CA GLY A 370 -15.86 8.91 13.38
C GLY A 370 -15.26 10.08 12.60
N TYR A 371 -14.43 9.84 11.60
CA TYR A 371 -13.75 10.87 10.81
C TYR A 371 -13.66 10.51 9.34
N ALA A 372 -13.67 11.50 8.44
CA ALA A 372 -13.71 11.33 6.99
C ALA A 372 -12.51 10.56 6.43
N SER A 373 -11.29 10.90 6.89
CA SER A 373 -10.08 10.23 6.39
C SER A 373 -10.13 10.05 4.85
N HIS A 374 -9.70 8.92 4.32
CA HIS A 374 -9.76 8.56 2.90
C HIS A 374 -11.12 7.98 2.44
N GLY A 375 -12.15 7.95 3.30
CA GLY A 375 -13.34 7.09 3.12
C GLY A 375 -14.03 7.21 1.78
N ASN A 376 -14.34 8.42 1.35
CA ASN A 376 -15.03 8.65 0.07
C ASN A 376 -14.19 8.12 -1.12
N ALA A 377 -12.90 8.39 -1.14
CA ALA A 377 -12.01 7.95 -2.22
C ALA A 377 -11.84 6.42 -2.25
N ILE A 378 -11.80 5.76 -1.07
CA ILE A 378 -11.65 4.29 -0.98
C ILE A 378 -12.90 3.59 -1.49
N VAL A 379 -14.09 4.04 -1.11
CA VAL A 379 -15.34 3.43 -1.56
C VAL A 379 -15.60 3.69 -3.05
N ALA A 380 -15.24 4.88 -3.52
CA ALA A 380 -15.28 5.21 -4.95
C ALA A 380 -14.35 4.29 -5.76
N ASN A 381 -13.13 4.04 -5.26
CA ASN A 381 -12.19 3.12 -5.91
C ASN A 381 -12.73 1.67 -5.88
N ALA A 382 -13.38 1.23 -4.80
CA ALA A 382 -13.99 -0.08 -4.71
C ALA A 382 -15.06 -0.29 -5.79
N VAL A 383 -16.06 0.59 -5.90
CA VAL A 383 -17.16 0.41 -6.87
C VAL A 383 -16.72 0.62 -8.33
N THR A 384 -15.73 1.48 -8.57
CA THR A 384 -15.14 1.60 -9.92
C THR A 384 -14.28 0.39 -10.27
N GLY A 385 -13.53 -0.16 -9.30
CA GLY A 385 -12.71 -1.36 -9.45
C GLY A 385 -13.53 -2.63 -9.73
N TYR A 386 -14.73 -2.72 -9.19
CA TYR A 386 -15.64 -3.85 -9.41
C TYR A 386 -15.87 -4.13 -10.91
N ARG A 387 -15.83 -3.11 -11.76
CA ARG A 387 -16.03 -3.21 -13.20
C ARG A 387 -14.74 -3.55 -13.98
N GLN A 388 -13.59 -3.15 -13.48
CA GLN A 388 -12.33 -3.10 -14.24
C GLN A 388 -11.66 -4.45 -14.53
N LEU A 389 -12.25 -5.56 -14.14
CA LEU A 389 -11.73 -6.90 -14.43
C LEU A 389 -12.50 -7.58 -15.59
N TYR A 390 -13.81 -7.39 -15.66
CA TYR A 390 -14.69 -8.04 -16.61
C TYR A 390 -15.49 -7.03 -17.42
N LEU A 391 -15.73 -7.36 -18.69
CA LEU A 391 -16.52 -6.54 -19.60
C LEU A 391 -18.01 -6.83 -19.45
N ASP A 392 -18.79 -5.80 -19.16
CA ASP A 392 -20.25 -5.82 -19.28
C ASP A 392 -20.64 -5.41 -20.71
N GLN A 393 -21.37 -6.28 -21.44
CA GLN A 393 -21.68 -6.05 -22.85
C GLN A 393 -22.64 -4.89 -23.06
N ILE A 394 -23.63 -4.70 -22.17
CA ILE A 394 -24.66 -3.67 -22.29
C ILE A 394 -24.38 -2.49 -21.36
N GLY A 395 -24.18 -2.73 -20.06
CA GLY A 395 -23.97 -1.64 -19.13
C GLY A 395 -23.62 -2.05 -17.72
N HIS A 396 -23.22 -1.07 -16.91
CA HIS A 396 -22.86 -1.22 -15.51
C HIS A 396 -23.43 -0.07 -14.68
N HIS A 397 -23.97 -0.38 -13.52
CA HIS A 397 -24.44 0.60 -12.55
C HIS A 397 -23.78 0.32 -11.20
N ALA A 398 -23.15 1.36 -10.61
CA ALA A 398 -22.51 1.27 -9.31
C ALA A 398 -23.00 2.38 -8.38
N GLN A 399 -23.34 2.03 -7.15
CA GLN A 399 -23.71 2.97 -6.11
C GLN A 399 -22.81 2.80 -4.89
N ALA A 400 -22.56 3.88 -4.17
CA ALA A 400 -21.81 3.81 -2.92
C ALA A 400 -22.34 4.78 -1.87
N LEU A 401 -22.31 4.36 -0.62
CA LEU A 401 -22.55 5.16 0.57
C LEU A 401 -21.32 5.08 1.47
N THR A 402 -20.87 6.24 1.96
CA THR A 402 -19.85 6.35 3.00
C THR A 402 -20.51 6.90 4.25
N VAL A 403 -20.56 6.10 5.33
CA VAL A 403 -21.36 6.40 6.50
C VAL A 403 -20.51 6.60 7.74
N TYR A 404 -20.66 7.74 8.42
CA TYR A 404 -20.05 7.97 9.72
C TYR A 404 -20.63 7.07 10.79
N THR A 405 -19.79 6.54 11.67
CA THR A 405 -20.14 5.75 12.85
C THR A 405 -19.22 6.11 14.02
N ASN A 406 -19.43 5.51 15.18
CA ASN A 406 -18.54 5.73 16.33
C ASN A 406 -17.38 4.70 16.42
N ARG A 407 -17.04 4.01 15.32
CA ARG A 407 -15.83 3.21 15.24
C ARG A 407 -14.59 4.08 15.01
N PRO A 408 -13.37 3.61 15.38
CA PRO A 408 -12.13 4.21 14.91
C PRO A 408 -12.15 4.33 13.38
N ALA A 409 -11.78 5.51 12.88
CA ALA A 409 -11.87 5.80 11.45
C ALA A 409 -10.91 4.92 10.64
N PRO A 410 -11.39 4.13 9.67
CA PRO A 410 -10.53 3.46 8.72
C PRO A 410 -9.92 4.47 7.72
N GLY A 411 -8.90 4.02 6.99
CA GLY A 411 -8.18 4.84 6.02
C GLY A 411 -7.50 3.98 4.96
N ALA A 412 -6.42 4.51 4.39
CA ALA A 412 -5.67 3.81 3.37
C ALA A 412 -5.04 2.51 3.91
N MET A 413 -5.28 1.39 3.26
CA MET A 413 -4.57 0.14 3.46
C MET A 413 -4.36 -0.56 2.13
N ARG A 414 -3.22 -1.22 1.95
CA ARG A 414 -2.74 -1.92 0.76
C ARG A 414 -3.88 -2.47 -0.11
N GLY A 415 -4.06 -1.92 -1.32
CA GLY A 415 -5.14 -2.24 -2.24
C GLY A 415 -6.32 -1.27 -2.26
N TYR A 416 -6.48 -0.37 -1.25
CA TYR A 416 -7.33 0.82 -1.24
C TYR A 416 -8.76 0.57 -1.77
N GLY A 417 -9.53 -0.32 -1.10
CA GLY A 417 -10.90 -0.69 -1.48
C GLY A 417 -11.01 -1.86 -2.47
N ILE A 418 -9.97 -2.12 -3.26
CA ILE A 418 -10.01 -3.21 -4.25
C ILE A 418 -10.06 -4.61 -3.60
N PRO A 419 -9.33 -4.94 -2.51
CA PRO A 419 -9.48 -6.25 -1.86
C PRO A 419 -10.91 -6.56 -1.42
N GLN A 420 -11.63 -5.55 -0.92
CA GLN A 420 -13.02 -5.68 -0.49
C GLN A 420 -13.95 -5.95 -1.67
N CYS A 421 -13.90 -5.10 -2.71
CA CYS A 421 -14.77 -5.30 -3.87
C CYS A 421 -14.39 -6.54 -4.69
N ASN A 422 -13.12 -6.92 -4.71
CA ASN A 422 -12.66 -8.13 -5.39
C ASN A 422 -13.17 -9.39 -4.68
N PHE A 423 -13.27 -9.37 -3.34
CA PHE A 423 -13.93 -10.45 -2.61
C PHE A 423 -15.37 -10.61 -3.08
N ALA A 424 -16.15 -9.54 -3.11
CA ALA A 424 -17.53 -9.58 -3.60
C ALA A 424 -17.60 -10.04 -5.07
N SER A 425 -16.81 -9.42 -5.95
CA SER A 425 -16.81 -9.70 -7.38
C SER A 425 -16.44 -11.15 -7.71
N GLU A 426 -15.32 -11.64 -7.16
CA GLU A 426 -14.76 -12.93 -7.51
C GLU A 426 -15.50 -14.11 -6.88
N CYS A 427 -16.09 -13.91 -5.67
CA CYS A 427 -17.01 -14.87 -5.08
C CYS A 427 -18.30 -14.94 -5.91
N PHE A 428 -18.82 -13.80 -6.34
CA PHE A 428 -20.01 -13.75 -7.18
C PHE A 428 -19.82 -14.39 -8.57
N MET A 429 -18.63 -14.18 -9.18
CA MET A 429 -18.28 -14.86 -10.44
C MET A 429 -18.22 -16.38 -10.28
N GLU A 430 -17.71 -16.88 -9.15
CA GLU A 430 -17.66 -18.32 -8.84
C GLU A 430 -19.07 -18.87 -8.65
N ASP A 431 -19.93 -18.15 -7.92
CA ASP A 431 -21.30 -18.55 -7.65
C ASP A 431 -22.11 -18.62 -8.96
N ILE A 432 -21.98 -17.64 -9.86
CA ILE A 432 -22.59 -17.63 -11.20
C ILE A 432 -22.12 -18.84 -12.03
N ALA A 433 -20.79 -19.03 -12.12
CA ALA A 433 -20.23 -20.12 -12.92
C ALA A 433 -20.74 -21.49 -12.44
N ARG A 434 -20.77 -21.71 -11.12
CA ARG A 434 -21.30 -22.92 -10.49
C ARG A 434 -22.78 -23.14 -10.81
N GLU A 435 -23.64 -22.14 -10.63
CA GLU A 435 -25.05 -22.24 -10.88
C GLU A 435 -25.40 -22.45 -12.37
N MET A 436 -24.55 -21.94 -13.27
CA MET A 436 -24.69 -22.16 -14.70
C MET A 436 -24.06 -23.50 -15.15
N GLY A 437 -23.33 -24.20 -14.29
CA GLY A 437 -22.61 -25.42 -14.63
C GLY A 437 -21.41 -25.17 -15.56
N LEU A 438 -20.84 -23.98 -15.54
CA LEU A 438 -19.70 -23.59 -16.35
C LEU A 438 -18.37 -23.82 -15.60
N ASP A 439 -17.30 -24.08 -16.36
CA ASP A 439 -15.97 -24.05 -15.78
C ASP A 439 -15.60 -22.62 -15.37
N PRO A 440 -15.19 -22.40 -14.10
CA PRO A 440 -14.91 -21.05 -13.60
C PRO A 440 -13.70 -20.38 -14.24
N LEU A 441 -12.73 -21.14 -14.80
CA LEU A 441 -11.62 -20.57 -15.56
C LEU A 441 -12.12 -20.01 -16.89
N GLU A 442 -12.86 -20.83 -17.64
CA GLU A 442 -13.38 -20.46 -18.96
C GLU A 442 -14.40 -19.31 -18.86
N PHE A 443 -15.24 -19.31 -17.81
CA PHE A 443 -16.16 -18.20 -17.53
C PHE A 443 -15.43 -16.88 -17.36
N ARG A 444 -14.32 -16.87 -16.59
CA ARG A 444 -13.49 -15.67 -16.36
C ARG A 444 -12.73 -15.25 -17.62
N LYS A 445 -12.12 -16.19 -18.34
CA LYS A 445 -11.45 -15.92 -19.62
C LYS A 445 -12.36 -15.32 -20.67
N LYS A 446 -13.60 -15.81 -20.74
CA LYS A 446 -14.63 -15.34 -21.68
C LYS A 446 -14.97 -13.87 -21.44
N ASN A 447 -15.14 -13.49 -20.19
CA ASN A 447 -15.59 -12.17 -19.79
C ASN A 447 -14.46 -11.18 -19.49
N ALA A 448 -13.20 -11.63 -19.50
CA ALA A 448 -12.03 -10.80 -19.20
C ALA A 448 -11.96 -9.54 -20.07
N MET A 449 -11.59 -8.42 -19.46
CA MET A 449 -11.41 -7.14 -20.14
C MET A 449 -10.47 -7.30 -21.36
N PRO A 450 -10.88 -6.87 -22.54
CA PRO A 450 -10.08 -7.01 -23.75
C PRO A 450 -9.01 -5.92 -23.85
N LEU A 451 -7.94 -6.24 -24.57
CA LEU A 451 -6.94 -5.24 -25.01
C LEU A 451 -7.61 -4.09 -25.77
N GLY A 452 -7.20 -2.86 -25.51
CA GLY A 452 -7.76 -1.65 -26.11
C GLY A 452 -9.06 -1.16 -25.47
N TYR A 453 -9.56 -1.82 -24.42
CA TYR A 453 -10.70 -1.30 -23.68
C TYR A 453 -10.38 0.07 -23.07
N VAL A 454 -11.30 1.02 -23.22
CA VAL A 454 -11.24 2.34 -22.61
C VAL A 454 -12.30 2.41 -21.51
N ASP A 455 -11.86 2.71 -20.28
CA ASP A 455 -12.75 2.88 -19.15
C ASP A 455 -13.64 4.14 -19.36
N PRO A 456 -14.97 4.02 -19.42
CA PRO A 456 -15.85 5.14 -19.74
C PRO A 456 -15.94 6.19 -18.62
N PHE A 457 -15.48 5.90 -17.40
CA PHE A 457 -15.53 6.85 -16.28
C PHE A 457 -14.28 7.70 -16.16
N ASN A 458 -13.12 7.16 -16.53
CA ASN A 458 -11.84 7.84 -16.31
C ASN A 458 -10.94 7.90 -17.56
N GLY A 459 -11.38 7.31 -18.68
CA GLY A 459 -10.64 7.32 -19.94
C GLY A 459 -9.38 6.46 -19.98
N ILE A 460 -9.10 5.67 -18.91
CA ILE A 460 -7.92 4.81 -18.87
C ILE A 460 -8.05 3.69 -19.88
N THR A 461 -7.00 3.50 -20.68
CA THR A 461 -6.94 2.46 -21.71
C THR A 461 -6.18 1.24 -21.22
N CYS A 462 -6.71 0.05 -21.50
CA CYS A 462 -6.02 -1.22 -21.31
C CYS A 462 -5.00 -1.42 -22.45
N HIS A 463 -3.76 -0.94 -22.25
CA HIS A 463 -2.70 -1.00 -23.24
C HIS A 463 -2.01 -2.35 -23.33
N SER A 464 -2.06 -3.13 -22.25
CA SER A 464 -1.46 -4.46 -22.15
C SER A 464 -2.24 -5.33 -21.16
N THR A 465 -2.41 -6.60 -21.47
CA THR A 465 -3.01 -7.60 -20.57
C THR A 465 -2.53 -9.00 -20.93
N ALA A 466 -2.15 -9.77 -19.92
CA ALA A 466 -1.86 -11.19 -19.99
C ALA A 466 -2.71 -11.99 -18.99
N LEU A 467 -3.94 -11.51 -18.69
CA LEU A 467 -4.78 -12.16 -17.69
C LEU A 467 -5.09 -13.63 -18.06
N ARG A 468 -5.35 -13.92 -19.34
CA ARG A 468 -5.64 -15.29 -19.78
C ARG A 468 -4.43 -16.20 -19.61
N GLU A 469 -3.25 -15.73 -19.98
CA GLU A 469 -1.98 -16.44 -19.79
C GLU A 469 -1.63 -16.62 -18.32
N CYS A 470 -1.97 -15.65 -17.45
CA CYS A 470 -1.84 -15.80 -15.99
C CYS A 470 -2.73 -16.94 -15.47
N ILE A 471 -4.00 -17.00 -15.92
CA ILE A 471 -4.94 -18.06 -15.56
C ILE A 471 -4.38 -19.42 -16.01
N ASP A 472 -3.96 -19.55 -17.27
CA ASP A 472 -3.42 -20.81 -17.82
C ASP A 472 -2.16 -21.26 -17.07
N LYS A 473 -1.24 -20.34 -16.78
CA LYS A 473 0.00 -20.63 -16.06
C LYS A 473 -0.25 -21.05 -14.61
N GLY A 474 -1.19 -20.38 -13.93
CA GLY A 474 -1.57 -20.73 -12.57
C GLY A 474 -2.30 -22.06 -12.49
N ALA A 475 -3.25 -22.31 -13.39
CA ALA A 475 -4.00 -23.56 -13.48
C ALA A 475 -3.06 -24.76 -13.74
N ALA A 476 -2.11 -24.61 -14.66
CA ALA A 476 -1.10 -25.64 -14.93
C ALA A 476 -0.20 -25.91 -13.72
N TYR A 477 0.23 -24.84 -13.01
CA TYR A 477 1.11 -25.00 -11.83
C TYR A 477 0.41 -25.71 -10.68
N ILE A 478 -0.84 -25.33 -10.36
CA ILE A 478 -1.56 -25.93 -9.23
C ILE A 478 -2.05 -27.36 -9.55
N GLY A 479 -2.18 -27.71 -10.83
CA GLY A 479 -2.79 -28.96 -11.30
C GLY A 479 -4.32 -28.90 -11.23
N TRP A 480 -4.91 -27.83 -11.77
CA TRP A 480 -6.33 -27.49 -11.62
C TRP A 480 -7.27 -28.65 -11.98
N ASP A 481 -7.16 -29.18 -13.18
CA ASP A 481 -8.08 -30.24 -13.66
C ASP A 481 -7.96 -31.52 -12.83
N GLU A 482 -6.74 -31.92 -12.50
CA GLU A 482 -6.46 -33.09 -11.67
C GLU A 482 -7.05 -32.94 -10.27
N LEU A 483 -6.85 -31.75 -9.63
CA LEU A 483 -7.37 -31.50 -8.28
C LEU A 483 -8.89 -31.37 -8.27
N ARG A 484 -9.49 -30.75 -9.28
CA ARG A 484 -10.95 -30.66 -9.41
C ARG A 484 -11.57 -32.04 -9.55
N GLU A 485 -11.02 -32.92 -10.37
CA GLU A 485 -11.52 -34.29 -10.48
C GLU A 485 -11.28 -35.10 -9.20
N LYS A 486 -10.10 -34.99 -8.60
CA LYS A 486 -9.73 -35.68 -7.35
C LYS A 486 -10.64 -35.31 -6.17
N TYR A 487 -11.02 -34.04 -6.07
CA TYR A 487 -11.78 -33.50 -4.93
C TYR A 487 -13.29 -33.45 -5.20
N LYS A 488 -13.74 -33.93 -6.33
CA LYS A 488 -15.15 -34.00 -6.68
C LYS A 488 -15.91 -35.00 -5.80
N ASN A 489 -17.09 -34.58 -5.34
CA ASN A 489 -18.03 -35.45 -4.60
C ASN A 489 -17.46 -36.04 -3.28
N GLN A 490 -16.57 -35.34 -2.59
CA GLN A 490 -16.05 -35.78 -1.30
C GLN A 490 -17.18 -35.83 -0.25
N THR A 491 -17.08 -36.84 0.61
CA THR A 491 -17.91 -37.02 1.79
C THR A 491 -17.00 -37.15 3.01
N GLY A 492 -17.56 -36.97 4.20
CA GLY A 492 -16.80 -37.05 5.46
C GLY A 492 -16.47 -35.68 6.07
N PRO A 493 -15.84 -35.71 7.28
CA PRO A 493 -15.65 -34.51 8.06
C PRO A 493 -14.49 -33.62 7.60
N VAL A 494 -13.50 -34.19 6.93
CA VAL A 494 -12.37 -33.44 6.35
C VAL A 494 -12.44 -33.53 4.84
N ARG A 495 -12.46 -32.36 4.16
CA ARG A 495 -12.56 -32.28 2.72
C ARG A 495 -11.52 -31.32 2.15
N ARG A 496 -11.12 -31.54 0.90
CA ARG A 496 -10.22 -30.64 0.19
C ARG A 496 -10.87 -29.99 -0.99
N GLY A 497 -10.38 -28.80 -1.32
CA GLY A 497 -10.88 -28.06 -2.47
C GLY A 497 -9.80 -27.23 -3.11
N VAL A 498 -10.04 -26.85 -4.36
CA VAL A 498 -9.24 -25.92 -5.12
C VAL A 498 -10.12 -24.82 -5.65
N GLY A 499 -9.69 -23.55 -5.48
CA GLY A 499 -10.38 -22.36 -5.93
C GLY A 499 -9.45 -21.37 -6.56
N MET A 500 -10.00 -20.42 -7.28
CA MET A 500 -9.24 -19.34 -7.89
C MET A 500 -9.99 -18.02 -7.83
N ALA A 501 -9.24 -16.93 -8.00
CA ALA A 501 -9.77 -15.58 -8.18
C ALA A 501 -8.82 -14.76 -9.04
N CYS A 502 -9.37 -13.90 -9.88
CA CYS A 502 -8.61 -12.94 -10.67
C CYS A 502 -8.55 -11.57 -9.98
N PHE A 503 -7.73 -10.67 -10.49
CA PHE A 503 -7.73 -9.27 -10.09
C PHE A 503 -7.30 -8.36 -11.24
N SER A 504 -7.74 -7.11 -11.15
CA SER A 504 -7.14 -5.97 -11.84
C SER A 504 -6.79 -4.88 -10.85
N TYR A 505 -5.81 -4.05 -11.16
CA TYR A 505 -5.43 -2.93 -10.33
C TYR A 505 -4.93 -1.76 -11.18
N LYS A 506 -5.51 -0.59 -10.97
CA LYS A 506 -5.12 0.66 -11.63
C LYS A 506 -3.80 1.18 -11.02
N THR A 507 -2.82 1.52 -11.85
CA THR A 507 -1.53 2.07 -11.43
C THR A 507 -1.65 3.58 -11.19
N GLY A 508 -1.43 4.05 -9.95
CA GLY A 508 -1.53 5.47 -9.61
C GLY A 508 -2.96 5.99 -9.53
N VAL A 509 -3.12 7.32 -9.48
CA VAL A 509 -4.39 8.01 -9.21
C VAL A 509 -4.90 8.91 -10.35
N TYR A 510 -4.09 9.17 -11.39
CA TYR A 510 -4.56 9.93 -12.56
C TYR A 510 -5.76 9.23 -13.23
N PRO A 511 -6.78 9.95 -13.73
CA PRO A 511 -6.95 11.42 -13.79
C PRO A 511 -7.65 12.02 -12.55
N ILE A 512 -7.91 11.25 -11.51
CA ILE A 512 -8.71 11.69 -10.34
C ILE A 512 -7.95 12.71 -9.50
N SER A 513 -6.61 12.56 -9.41
CA SER A 513 -5.75 13.44 -8.64
C SER A 513 -4.43 13.70 -9.36
N LEU A 514 -3.65 14.67 -8.86
CA LEU A 514 -2.34 15.01 -9.39
C LEU A 514 -1.39 13.82 -9.30
N GLU A 515 -0.77 13.48 -10.44
CA GLU A 515 0.30 12.49 -10.54
C GLU A 515 1.60 13.16 -10.98
N THR A 516 2.47 13.42 -10.03
CA THR A 516 3.76 14.07 -10.30
C THR A 516 4.87 13.47 -9.44
N SER A 517 6.07 13.46 -9.99
CA SER A 517 7.30 13.10 -9.29
C SER A 517 8.49 13.79 -9.94
N SER A 518 9.45 14.20 -9.13
CA SER A 518 10.67 14.87 -9.58
C SER A 518 11.90 14.04 -9.23
N ALA A 519 12.93 14.14 -10.06
CA ALA A 519 14.22 13.51 -9.85
C ALA A 519 15.34 14.52 -10.15
N ARG A 520 16.46 14.40 -9.42
CA ARG A 520 17.68 15.15 -9.66
C ARG A 520 18.88 14.21 -9.63
N MET A 521 19.75 14.31 -10.62
CA MET A 521 21.02 13.60 -10.73
C MET A 521 22.19 14.59 -10.73
N VAL A 522 23.25 14.25 -10.01
CA VAL A 522 24.45 15.06 -9.84
C VAL A 522 25.68 14.18 -10.06
N LEU A 523 26.59 14.61 -10.96
CA LEU A 523 27.88 13.95 -11.15
C LEU A 523 28.77 14.17 -9.91
N ASN A 524 29.37 13.12 -9.38
CA ASN A 524 30.42 13.21 -8.36
C ASN A 524 31.79 13.27 -9.03
N GLN A 525 32.81 13.74 -8.28
CA GLN A 525 34.16 13.90 -8.77
C GLN A 525 34.87 12.59 -9.15
N ASP A 526 34.36 11.47 -8.67
CA ASP A 526 34.88 10.12 -8.97
C ASP A 526 34.14 9.43 -10.14
N GLY A 527 33.24 10.17 -10.82
CA GLY A 527 32.46 9.65 -11.95
C GLY A 527 31.19 8.88 -11.55
N THR A 528 30.90 8.75 -10.25
CA THR A 528 29.65 8.19 -9.76
C THR A 528 28.52 9.24 -9.79
N VAL A 529 27.29 8.83 -9.58
CA VAL A 529 26.10 9.70 -9.67
C VAL A 529 25.33 9.69 -8.37
N GLN A 530 25.02 10.85 -7.80
CA GLN A 530 24.02 11.01 -6.75
C GLN A 530 22.62 11.08 -7.37
N LEU A 531 21.69 10.29 -6.83
CA LEU A 531 20.28 10.30 -7.20
C LEU A 531 19.44 10.84 -6.04
N HIS A 532 18.81 11.98 -6.25
CA HIS A 532 17.87 12.59 -5.31
C HIS A 532 16.45 12.42 -5.82
N LEU A 533 15.55 11.92 -4.97
CA LEU A 533 14.15 11.69 -5.27
C LEU A 533 13.26 12.23 -4.16
N GLY A 534 12.02 12.62 -4.53
CA GLY A 534 10.95 12.82 -3.55
C GLY A 534 10.23 11.52 -3.17
N ALA A 535 10.39 10.46 -3.95
CA ALA A 535 9.80 9.15 -3.71
C ALA A 535 10.35 8.50 -2.42
N THR A 536 9.49 7.83 -1.68
CA THR A 536 9.80 7.31 -0.34
C THR A 536 10.04 5.80 -0.33
N GLU A 537 11.20 5.37 0.22
CA GLU A 537 11.44 3.99 0.62
C GLU A 537 10.68 3.70 1.93
N ILE A 538 9.80 2.69 1.91
CA ILE A 538 8.97 2.28 3.06
C ILE A 538 9.15 0.81 3.44
N GLY A 539 10.20 0.17 2.90
CA GLY A 539 10.52 -1.25 3.04
C GLY A 539 10.32 -2.06 1.78
N GLN A 540 9.68 -1.50 0.74
CA GLN A 540 9.35 -2.20 -0.51
C GLN A 540 10.55 -2.46 -1.42
N GLY A 541 11.70 -1.80 -1.21
CA GLY A 541 12.88 -1.91 -2.06
C GLY A 541 12.93 -0.87 -3.18
N GLY A 542 12.24 0.26 -3.00
CA GLY A 542 12.21 1.36 -3.96
C GLY A 542 13.59 1.90 -4.30
N ASP A 543 14.43 2.15 -3.30
CA ASP A 543 15.79 2.68 -3.50
C ASP A 543 16.62 1.81 -4.46
N THR A 544 16.51 0.49 -4.34
CA THR A 544 17.19 -0.45 -5.23
C THR A 544 16.66 -0.38 -6.66
N VAL A 545 15.34 -0.41 -6.80
CA VAL A 545 14.68 -0.34 -8.10
C VAL A 545 14.96 0.99 -8.81
N PHE A 546 14.93 2.11 -8.08
CA PHE A 546 15.24 3.43 -8.63
C PHE A 546 16.71 3.57 -9.04
N SER A 547 17.64 3.00 -8.27
CA SER A 547 19.06 2.95 -8.65
C SER A 547 19.28 2.16 -9.94
N GLN A 548 18.60 1.00 -10.12
CA GLN A 548 18.63 0.22 -11.36
C GLN A 548 18.06 1.00 -12.56
N MET A 549 16.95 1.72 -12.37
CA MET A 549 16.34 2.53 -13.42
C MET A 549 17.24 3.69 -13.84
N ALA A 550 17.88 4.38 -12.87
CA ALA A 550 18.82 5.45 -13.14
C ALA A 550 20.06 4.93 -13.88
N ALA A 551 20.65 3.85 -13.38
CA ALA A 551 21.79 3.18 -14.01
C ALA A 551 21.49 2.78 -15.46
N GLN A 552 20.31 2.20 -15.72
CA GLN A 552 19.87 1.84 -17.07
C GLN A 552 19.70 3.05 -17.99
N ALA A 553 19.14 4.16 -17.48
CA ALA A 553 18.89 5.36 -18.26
C ALA A 553 20.20 6.09 -18.64
N ILE A 554 21.16 6.12 -17.73
CA ILE A 554 22.48 6.73 -17.95
C ILE A 554 23.38 5.81 -18.78
N GLY A 555 23.35 4.51 -18.56
CA GLY A 555 24.24 3.51 -19.16
C GLY A 555 25.44 3.18 -18.29
N ILE A 556 25.30 3.21 -16.96
CA ILE A 556 26.33 2.87 -15.95
C ILE A 556 25.88 1.70 -15.08
N PRO A 557 26.77 1.05 -14.33
CA PRO A 557 26.40 0.04 -13.34
C PRO A 557 25.59 0.61 -12.18
N THR A 558 24.70 -0.20 -11.58
CA THR A 558 23.87 0.23 -10.44
C THR A 558 24.69 0.62 -9.21
N GLU A 559 25.83 -0.01 -8.98
CA GLU A 559 26.75 0.31 -7.87
C GLU A 559 27.36 1.71 -7.95
N ASP A 560 27.35 2.36 -9.11
CA ASP A 560 27.82 3.73 -9.31
C ASP A 560 26.73 4.78 -9.09
N VAL A 561 25.50 4.35 -8.74
CA VAL A 561 24.39 5.25 -8.39
C VAL A 561 24.20 5.29 -6.87
N HIS A 562 24.42 6.44 -6.27
CA HIS A 562 24.24 6.68 -4.83
C HIS A 562 22.92 7.38 -4.58
N ILE A 563 21.90 6.60 -4.19
CA ILE A 563 20.58 7.14 -3.88
C ILE A 563 20.55 7.77 -2.48
N ILE A 564 19.88 8.92 -2.37
CA ILE A 564 19.63 9.58 -1.08
C ILE A 564 18.28 9.11 -0.55
N SER A 565 18.30 8.17 0.39
CA SER A 565 17.11 7.51 0.95
C SER A 565 16.34 8.36 1.95
N PHE A 566 16.97 9.35 2.59
CA PHE A 566 16.32 10.27 3.50
C PHE A 566 15.70 11.42 2.72
N GLN A 567 14.39 11.55 2.79
CA GLN A 567 13.68 12.69 2.19
C GLN A 567 13.59 13.82 3.20
N ASP A 568 14.13 14.98 2.82
CA ASP A 568 14.05 16.24 3.53
C ASP A 568 13.31 17.24 2.65
N THR A 569 12.18 17.76 3.09
CA THR A 569 11.33 18.65 2.29
C THR A 569 12.00 19.97 1.89
N ASP A 570 13.14 20.30 2.45
CA ASP A 570 13.93 21.47 2.07
C ASP A 570 14.87 21.18 0.87
N THR A 571 15.27 19.92 0.67
CA THR A 571 16.30 19.55 -0.33
C THR A 571 15.86 18.47 -1.30
N ALA A 572 14.91 17.60 -0.92
CA ALA A 572 14.39 16.58 -1.81
C ALA A 572 13.51 17.19 -2.90
N PRO A 573 13.62 16.72 -4.15
CA PRO A 573 12.66 17.05 -5.20
C PRO A 573 11.22 16.71 -4.78
N PHE A 574 10.24 17.41 -5.35
CA PHE A 574 8.84 17.21 -4.97
C PHE A 574 8.30 15.86 -5.47
N ASP A 575 7.58 15.16 -4.59
CA ASP A 575 6.78 13.98 -4.91
C ASP A 575 5.55 13.94 -3.99
N THR A 576 4.48 13.32 -4.45
CA THR A 576 3.24 13.21 -3.68
C THR A 576 3.28 12.05 -2.67
N GLY A 577 4.22 11.10 -2.78
CA GLY A 577 4.44 10.04 -1.79
C GLY A 577 4.26 8.62 -2.29
N ALA A 578 4.39 7.65 -1.36
CA ALA A 578 4.31 6.21 -1.62
C ALA A 578 2.90 5.68 -1.38
N TYR A 579 2.09 5.56 -2.42
CA TYR A 579 0.73 5.00 -2.42
C TYR A 579 0.31 4.56 -3.83
N ALA A 580 -0.85 3.90 -3.98
CA ALA A 580 -1.46 3.49 -5.25
C ALA A 580 -0.49 2.76 -6.21
N SER A 581 0.54 2.10 -5.67
CA SER A 581 1.61 1.40 -6.40
C SER A 581 2.25 2.22 -7.52
N ARG A 582 2.29 3.56 -7.36
CA ARG A 582 2.64 4.56 -8.38
C ARG A 582 4.13 4.74 -8.60
N GLN A 583 4.95 4.51 -7.58
CA GLN A 583 6.34 4.99 -7.58
C GLN A 583 7.18 4.43 -8.72
N THR A 584 7.19 3.11 -8.95
CA THR A 584 7.96 2.50 -10.05
C THR A 584 7.51 3.03 -11.42
N TYR A 585 6.24 3.39 -11.55
CA TYR A 585 5.65 3.91 -12.79
C TYR A 585 5.86 5.43 -12.96
N VAL A 586 5.45 6.24 -11.98
CA VAL A 586 5.47 7.71 -12.06
C VAL A 586 6.87 8.26 -11.80
N THR A 587 7.52 7.84 -10.70
CA THR A 587 8.89 8.24 -10.38
C THR A 587 9.88 7.62 -11.37
N GLY A 588 9.63 6.38 -11.82
CA GLY A 588 10.44 5.75 -12.86
C GLY A 588 10.45 6.54 -14.18
N LYS A 589 9.34 7.21 -14.56
CA LYS A 589 9.31 8.13 -15.71
C LYS A 589 10.18 9.35 -15.50
N ALA A 590 10.15 9.94 -14.29
CA ALA A 590 11.03 11.06 -13.95
C ALA A 590 12.50 10.64 -14.00
N ILE A 591 12.85 9.50 -13.41
CA ILE A 591 14.21 8.94 -13.41
C ILE A 591 14.70 8.69 -14.84
N LYS A 592 13.86 8.06 -15.68
CA LYS A 592 14.21 7.80 -17.08
C LYS A 592 14.50 9.09 -17.83
N LYS A 593 13.61 10.08 -17.75
CA LYS A 593 13.77 11.39 -18.40
C LYS A 593 15.03 12.11 -17.94
N VAL A 594 15.24 12.22 -16.63
CA VAL A 594 16.41 12.89 -16.04
C VAL A 594 17.70 12.13 -16.33
N GLY A 595 17.67 10.79 -16.32
CA GLY A 595 18.83 9.96 -16.65
C GLY A 595 19.25 10.05 -18.12
N GLU A 596 18.28 10.13 -19.05
CA GLU A 596 18.54 10.37 -20.48
C GLU A 596 19.14 11.77 -20.68
N GLU A 597 18.57 12.82 -20.06
CA GLU A 597 19.13 14.19 -20.09
C GLU A 597 20.53 14.26 -19.48
N PHE A 598 20.75 13.59 -18.36
CA PHE A 598 22.05 13.53 -17.70
C PHE A 598 23.09 12.85 -18.58
N ARG A 599 22.73 11.75 -19.24
CA ARG A 599 23.58 11.07 -20.22
C ARG A 599 23.94 11.99 -21.40
N GLU A 600 22.96 12.72 -21.94
CA GLU A 600 23.20 13.68 -23.03
C GLU A 600 24.21 14.78 -22.62
N LYS A 601 24.09 15.30 -21.38
CA LYS A 601 25.03 16.28 -20.84
C LYS A 601 26.45 15.72 -20.70
N LEU A 602 26.60 14.47 -20.23
CA LEU A 602 27.89 13.78 -20.19
C LEU A 602 28.51 13.64 -21.57
N LEU A 603 27.75 13.20 -22.55
CA LEU A 603 28.21 13.02 -23.93
C LEU A 603 28.50 14.35 -24.62
N SER A 604 27.70 15.39 -24.37
CA SER A 604 27.95 16.73 -24.90
C SER A 604 29.25 17.32 -24.36
N TYR A 605 29.50 17.17 -23.07
CA TYR A 605 30.77 17.60 -22.47
C TYR A 605 31.98 16.81 -23.03
N ALA A 606 31.81 15.51 -23.24
CA ALA A 606 32.84 14.69 -23.87
C ALA A 606 33.11 15.12 -25.33
N ALA A 607 32.10 15.55 -26.09
CA ALA A 607 32.26 16.06 -27.45
C ALA A 607 33.07 17.35 -27.50
N GLU A 608 33.01 18.20 -26.47
CA GLU A 608 33.88 19.38 -26.37
C GLU A 608 35.34 19.00 -26.15
N LEU A 609 35.60 17.90 -25.40
CA LEU A 609 36.97 17.41 -25.16
C LEU A 609 37.52 16.61 -26.34
N PHE A 610 36.68 15.95 -27.14
CA PHE A 610 37.04 15.09 -28.25
C PHE A 610 36.29 15.47 -29.53
N PRO A 611 36.54 16.67 -30.12
CA PRO A 611 35.75 17.20 -31.23
C PRO A 611 35.84 16.36 -32.51
N ASP A 612 36.86 15.54 -32.67
CA ASP A 612 37.07 14.65 -33.82
C ASP A 612 36.43 13.27 -33.65
N ALA A 613 35.84 12.97 -32.47
CA ALA A 613 35.25 11.66 -32.18
C ALA A 613 33.75 11.63 -32.56
N ASP A 614 33.37 10.70 -33.41
CA ASP A 614 32.00 10.49 -33.83
C ASP A 614 31.32 9.35 -33.02
N GLY A 615 30.00 9.47 -32.84
CA GLY A 615 29.19 8.39 -32.26
C GLY A 615 29.48 8.08 -30.77
N LEU A 616 29.78 9.13 -29.99
CA LEU A 616 30.10 9.00 -28.56
C LEU A 616 29.02 8.25 -27.80
N THR A 617 29.44 7.33 -26.94
CA THR A 617 28.57 6.54 -26.05
C THR A 617 29.24 6.25 -24.71
N ILE A 618 28.47 5.80 -23.73
CA ILE A 618 28.99 5.33 -22.45
C ILE A 618 29.15 3.80 -22.50
N LEU A 619 30.38 3.31 -22.27
CA LEU A 619 30.72 1.89 -22.30
C LEU A 619 31.70 1.57 -21.17
N ASP A 620 31.34 0.62 -20.27
CA ASP A 620 32.19 0.16 -19.15
C ASP A 620 32.83 1.32 -18.37
N ARG A 621 32.04 2.27 -17.88
CA ARG A 621 32.52 3.47 -17.15
C ARG A 621 33.45 4.39 -17.94
N HIS A 622 33.39 4.36 -19.26
CA HIS A 622 34.18 5.23 -20.15
C HIS A 622 33.28 5.89 -21.19
N ILE A 623 33.68 7.05 -21.65
CA ILE A 623 33.21 7.55 -22.93
C ILE A 623 33.98 6.82 -24.01
N ALA A 624 33.25 6.27 -24.95
CA ALA A 624 33.83 5.57 -26.13
C ALA A 624 33.28 6.19 -27.42
N ASP A 625 34.03 6.11 -28.50
CA ASP A 625 33.61 6.52 -29.83
C ASP A 625 32.74 5.45 -30.53
N GLY A 626 32.26 5.73 -31.74
CA GLY A 626 31.46 4.83 -32.55
C GLY A 626 32.16 3.52 -32.95
N SER A 627 33.47 3.41 -32.83
CA SER A 627 34.25 2.19 -33.03
C SER A 627 34.31 1.32 -31.77
N GLY A 628 33.96 1.90 -30.60
CA GLY A 628 34.09 1.27 -29.29
C GLY A 628 35.46 1.52 -28.62
N GLU A 629 36.27 2.42 -29.15
CA GLU A 629 37.52 2.85 -28.51
C GLU A 629 37.20 3.72 -27.30
N LYS A 630 37.77 3.39 -26.12
CA LYS A 630 37.61 4.11 -24.88
C LYS A 630 38.48 5.35 -24.85
N LEU A 631 37.87 6.54 -24.86
CA LEU A 631 38.53 7.81 -24.92
C LEU A 631 38.93 8.35 -23.55
N ILE A 632 38.02 8.31 -22.59
CA ILE A 632 38.24 8.84 -21.23
C ILE A 632 37.34 8.08 -20.25
N SER A 633 37.85 7.80 -19.02
CA SER A 633 37.01 7.23 -17.96
C SER A 633 35.99 8.27 -17.44
N LEU A 634 34.85 7.82 -16.92
CA LEU A 634 33.90 8.74 -16.29
C LEU A 634 34.51 9.48 -15.08
N ALA A 635 35.44 8.84 -14.37
CA ALA A 635 36.17 9.47 -13.27
C ALA A 635 37.06 10.62 -13.76
N ASP A 636 37.87 10.40 -14.81
CA ASP A 636 38.72 11.44 -15.37
C ASP A 636 37.88 12.54 -16.06
N LEU A 637 36.78 12.19 -16.72
CA LEU A 637 35.83 13.15 -17.28
C LEU A 637 35.24 14.02 -16.18
N ALA A 638 34.84 13.44 -15.05
CA ALA A 638 34.32 14.16 -13.90
C ALA A 638 35.36 15.11 -13.31
N LEU A 639 36.60 14.65 -13.11
CA LEU A 639 37.69 15.52 -12.64
C LEU A 639 37.94 16.69 -13.60
N ASN A 640 37.88 16.44 -14.91
CA ASN A 640 37.99 17.49 -15.93
C ASN A 640 36.83 18.48 -15.80
N ALA A 641 35.61 17.99 -15.71
CA ALA A 641 34.41 18.83 -15.59
C ALA A 641 34.44 19.70 -14.32
N PHE A 642 34.95 19.20 -13.20
CA PHE A 642 35.02 19.98 -11.95
C PHE A 642 36.18 20.96 -11.88
N TYR A 643 37.34 20.61 -12.43
CA TYR A 643 38.61 21.30 -12.11
C TYR A 643 39.36 21.84 -13.33
N SER A 644 38.87 21.65 -14.56
CA SER A 644 39.50 22.30 -15.73
C SER A 644 39.41 23.82 -15.61
N LEU A 645 40.47 24.51 -15.91
CA LEU A 645 40.48 25.96 -15.91
C LEU A 645 39.75 26.55 -17.13
N GLU A 646 39.59 25.78 -18.20
CA GLU A 646 39.01 26.21 -19.46
C GLU A 646 37.60 25.71 -19.68
N HIS A 647 37.28 24.50 -19.20
CA HIS A 647 36.03 23.77 -19.49
C HIS A 647 35.29 23.36 -18.23
N SER A 648 35.46 24.03 -17.09
CA SER A 648 34.77 23.62 -15.87
C SER A 648 33.26 23.79 -15.95
N VAL A 649 32.52 22.74 -15.56
CA VAL A 649 31.06 22.70 -15.52
C VAL A 649 30.59 21.74 -14.44
N HIS A 650 29.48 22.05 -13.78
CA HIS A 650 28.79 21.11 -12.89
C HIS A 650 27.68 20.37 -13.66
N ILE A 651 27.93 19.09 -13.96
CA ILE A 651 26.96 18.27 -14.70
C ILE A 651 25.88 17.81 -13.74
N THR A 652 24.69 18.35 -13.93
CA THR A 652 23.47 18.01 -13.18
C THR A 652 22.28 17.97 -14.13
N ALA A 653 21.28 17.13 -13.79
CA ALA A 653 19.97 17.13 -14.47
C ALA A 653 18.87 17.06 -13.43
N GLU A 654 17.82 17.84 -13.60
CA GLU A 654 16.64 17.84 -12.73
C GLU A 654 15.39 18.14 -13.53
N ASP A 655 14.36 17.31 -13.37
CA ASP A 655 13.07 17.53 -14.01
C ASP A 655 11.92 16.94 -13.21
N THR A 656 10.71 17.38 -13.51
CA THR A 656 9.46 16.90 -12.94
C THR A 656 8.64 16.19 -14.02
N ASN A 657 8.27 14.94 -13.76
CA ASN A 657 7.32 14.24 -14.59
C ASN A 657 5.90 14.51 -14.11
N HIS A 658 5.06 15.08 -14.97
CA HIS A 658 3.62 15.17 -14.80
C HIS A 658 2.97 14.01 -15.55
N CYS A 659 2.63 12.94 -14.82
CA CYS A 659 2.09 11.74 -15.42
C CYS A 659 0.61 11.93 -15.78
N LYS A 660 0.29 11.83 -17.07
CA LYS A 660 -1.08 11.91 -17.62
C LYS A 660 -1.57 10.57 -18.16
N ASP A 661 -0.82 9.52 -17.91
CA ASP A 661 -1.14 8.14 -18.29
C ASP A 661 -1.48 7.32 -17.07
N ASN A 662 -2.20 6.23 -17.31
CA ASN A 662 -2.44 5.19 -16.35
C ASN A 662 -2.55 3.84 -17.07
N THR A 663 -2.39 2.74 -16.33
CA THR A 663 -2.50 1.39 -16.86
C THR A 663 -3.05 0.44 -15.81
N PHE A 664 -3.43 -0.77 -16.25
CA PHE A 664 -3.91 -1.83 -15.37
C PHE A 664 -2.90 -2.96 -15.26
N SER A 665 -2.62 -3.40 -14.02
CA SER A 665 -2.01 -4.69 -13.74
C SER A 665 -3.11 -5.74 -13.61
N PHE A 666 -2.81 -6.97 -14.04
CA PHE A 666 -3.73 -8.11 -13.98
C PHE A 666 -3.05 -9.31 -13.33
N GLY A 667 -3.86 -10.28 -12.94
CA GLY A 667 -3.37 -11.55 -12.47
C GLY A 667 -4.44 -12.40 -11.82
N CYS A 668 -4.01 -13.50 -11.20
CA CYS A 668 -4.91 -14.43 -10.52
C CYS A 668 -4.20 -15.16 -9.38
N CYS A 669 -4.99 -15.63 -8.43
CA CYS A 669 -4.54 -16.47 -7.34
C CYS A 669 -5.28 -17.80 -7.38
N PHE A 670 -4.56 -18.90 -7.12
CA PHE A 670 -5.12 -20.24 -6.91
C PHE A 670 -4.79 -20.69 -5.50
N ALA A 671 -5.75 -21.31 -4.84
CA ALA A 671 -5.57 -21.86 -3.50
C ALA A 671 -6.09 -23.31 -3.43
N GLU A 672 -5.30 -24.18 -2.80
CA GLU A 672 -5.72 -25.51 -2.39
C GLU A 672 -5.90 -25.51 -0.88
N VAL A 673 -7.08 -25.95 -0.40
CA VAL A 673 -7.41 -25.95 1.01
C VAL A 673 -7.81 -27.34 1.52
N GLU A 674 -7.62 -27.56 2.82
CA GLU A 674 -8.22 -28.64 3.59
C GLU A 674 -9.13 -28.04 4.64
N VAL A 675 -10.38 -28.50 4.68
CA VAL A 675 -11.44 -28.00 5.56
C VAL A 675 -11.83 -29.10 6.54
N ASP A 676 -11.59 -28.90 7.83
CA ASP A 676 -12.09 -29.72 8.92
C ASP A 676 -13.43 -29.17 9.39
N ILE A 677 -14.52 -29.78 8.88
CA ILE A 677 -15.88 -29.29 9.02
C ILE A 677 -16.33 -29.22 10.49
N PRO A 678 -16.18 -30.28 11.33
CA PRO A 678 -16.60 -30.27 12.73
C PRO A 678 -16.04 -29.14 13.58
N VAL A 679 -14.84 -28.65 13.27
CA VAL A 679 -14.18 -27.58 14.03
C VAL A 679 -14.05 -26.27 13.24
N GLY A 680 -14.58 -26.24 12.05
CA GLY A 680 -14.56 -25.03 11.19
C GLY A 680 -13.16 -24.59 10.76
N LYS A 681 -12.15 -25.48 10.85
CA LYS A 681 -10.77 -25.10 10.57
C LYS A 681 -10.43 -25.24 9.10
N ILE A 682 -9.95 -24.17 8.51
CA ILE A 682 -9.41 -24.13 7.15
C ILE A 682 -7.88 -24.12 7.24
N ARG A 683 -7.24 -25.03 6.51
CA ARG A 683 -5.80 -25.04 6.30
C ARG A 683 -5.50 -24.85 4.81
N VAL A 684 -4.83 -23.79 4.46
CA VAL A 684 -4.34 -23.58 3.09
C VAL A 684 -3.13 -24.48 2.88
N LEU A 685 -3.17 -25.35 1.89
CA LEU A 685 -2.11 -26.33 1.60
C LEU A 685 -1.10 -25.78 0.62
N ARG A 686 -1.58 -25.11 -0.42
CA ARG A 686 -0.76 -24.43 -1.45
C ARG A 686 -1.47 -23.15 -1.89
N ILE A 687 -0.69 -22.15 -2.24
CA ILE A 687 -1.16 -20.91 -2.84
C ILE A 687 -0.19 -20.46 -3.92
N VAL A 688 -0.71 -20.13 -5.09
CA VAL A 688 0.06 -19.54 -6.17
C VAL A 688 -0.60 -18.26 -6.65
N ASN A 689 0.19 -17.19 -6.73
CA ASN A 689 -0.28 -15.91 -7.20
C ASN A 689 0.50 -15.53 -8.47
N VAL A 690 -0.22 -15.32 -9.58
CA VAL A 690 0.34 -15.08 -10.91
C VAL A 690 0.07 -13.64 -11.32
N HIS A 691 1.11 -12.90 -11.71
CA HIS A 691 1.04 -11.48 -11.98
C HIS A 691 1.47 -11.12 -13.38
N ASP A 692 0.69 -10.25 -14.02
CA ASP A 692 1.09 -9.38 -15.11
C ASP A 692 1.31 -7.96 -14.56
N SER A 693 2.53 -7.67 -14.16
CA SER A 693 2.99 -6.35 -13.70
C SER A 693 3.89 -5.65 -14.73
N GLY A 694 3.72 -6.01 -15.99
CA GLY A 694 4.58 -5.54 -17.05
C GLY A 694 5.98 -6.16 -16.94
N ARG A 695 7.00 -5.43 -17.39
CA ARG A 695 8.39 -5.85 -17.24
C ARG A 695 8.86 -5.68 -15.79
N LEU A 696 9.45 -6.71 -15.23
CA LEU A 696 9.99 -6.67 -13.86
C LEU A 696 11.32 -5.90 -13.85
N ILE A 697 11.44 -4.94 -12.95
CA ILE A 697 12.69 -4.17 -12.77
C ILE A 697 13.71 -4.99 -11.97
N ASN A 698 13.26 -5.60 -10.86
CA ASN A 698 14.05 -6.52 -10.05
C ASN A 698 13.16 -7.74 -9.69
N PRO A 699 13.33 -8.88 -10.35
CA PRO A 699 12.50 -10.07 -10.14
C PRO A 699 12.46 -10.57 -8.70
N GLN A 700 13.59 -10.56 -7.98
CA GLN A 700 13.65 -11.01 -6.58
C GLN A 700 12.83 -10.11 -5.65
N LEU A 701 12.91 -8.80 -5.82
CA LEU A 701 12.12 -7.86 -5.02
C LEU A 701 10.63 -7.91 -5.40
N ALA A 702 10.33 -8.16 -6.67
CA ALA A 702 8.96 -8.40 -7.13
C ALA A 702 8.34 -9.64 -6.46
N GLU A 703 9.07 -10.76 -6.42
CA GLU A 703 8.66 -11.99 -5.73
C GLU A 703 8.41 -11.74 -4.24
N ALA A 704 9.28 -10.99 -3.56
CA ALA A 704 9.12 -10.64 -2.15
C ALA A 704 7.85 -9.82 -1.90
N GLN A 705 7.49 -8.89 -2.80
CA GLN A 705 6.23 -8.14 -2.71
C GLN A 705 5.00 -9.06 -2.86
N VAL A 706 5.06 -10.05 -3.75
CA VAL A 706 3.98 -11.02 -3.93
C VAL A 706 3.81 -11.89 -2.69
N HIS A 707 4.90 -12.41 -2.11
CA HIS A 707 4.85 -13.20 -0.87
C HIS A 707 4.24 -12.40 0.29
N GLY A 708 4.67 -11.15 0.50
CA GLY A 708 4.10 -10.28 1.53
C GLY A 708 2.63 -9.95 1.32
N GLY A 709 2.19 -9.81 0.06
CA GLY A 709 0.78 -9.61 -0.28
C GLY A 709 -0.07 -10.86 -0.02
N MET A 710 0.42 -12.05 -0.37
CA MET A 710 -0.25 -13.31 -0.07
C MET A 710 -0.41 -13.52 1.44
N SER A 711 0.63 -13.24 2.22
CA SER A 711 0.57 -13.31 3.70
C SER A 711 -0.53 -12.41 4.27
N MET A 712 -0.56 -11.14 3.87
CA MET A 712 -1.61 -10.21 4.29
C MET A 712 -3.01 -10.67 3.85
N GLY A 713 -3.15 -11.19 2.64
CA GLY A 713 -4.41 -11.70 2.11
C GLY A 713 -4.90 -12.95 2.83
N LEU A 714 -4.00 -13.83 3.32
CA LEU A 714 -4.35 -15.00 4.13
C LEU A 714 -4.88 -14.59 5.51
N GLY A 715 -4.24 -13.61 6.16
CA GLY A 715 -4.72 -13.06 7.42
C GLY A 715 -6.12 -12.44 7.26
N TYR A 716 -6.31 -11.64 6.21
CA TYR A 716 -7.60 -11.05 5.87
C TYR A 716 -8.70 -12.10 5.61
N ALA A 717 -8.35 -13.21 4.95
CA ALA A 717 -9.28 -14.29 4.67
C ALA A 717 -9.70 -15.08 5.92
N LEU A 718 -8.79 -15.35 6.86
CA LEU A 718 -8.94 -16.44 7.82
C LEU A 718 -9.00 -16.02 9.30
N SER A 719 -8.31 -14.93 9.68
CA SER A 719 -8.05 -14.73 11.12
C SER A 719 -8.08 -13.28 11.61
N GLU A 720 -7.80 -12.31 10.76
CA GLU A 720 -7.70 -10.91 11.16
C GLU A 720 -9.07 -10.25 11.27
N GLU A 721 -9.36 -9.65 12.41
CA GLU A 721 -10.59 -8.90 12.65
C GLU A 721 -10.39 -7.97 13.86
N MET A 722 -10.81 -6.71 13.74
CA MET A 722 -10.93 -5.78 14.87
C MET A 722 -12.29 -5.96 15.54
N LYS A 723 -12.31 -6.33 16.82
CA LYS A 723 -13.53 -6.62 17.59
C LYS A 723 -13.84 -5.50 18.56
N PHE A 724 -15.04 -4.98 18.49
CA PHE A 724 -15.49 -3.86 19.32
C PHE A 724 -16.57 -4.29 20.32
N ASP A 725 -16.54 -3.69 21.50
CA ASP A 725 -17.64 -3.78 22.44
C ASP A 725 -18.85 -3.00 21.87
N PRO A 726 -20.01 -3.66 21.66
CA PRO A 726 -21.14 -3.04 20.97
C PRO A 726 -21.78 -1.88 21.73
N LYS A 727 -21.53 -1.75 23.04
CA LYS A 727 -22.12 -0.68 23.87
C LYS A 727 -21.20 0.52 23.99
N THR A 728 -19.92 0.28 24.12
CA THR A 728 -18.93 1.33 24.43
C THR A 728 -18.09 1.76 23.22
N GLY A 729 -18.06 0.97 22.14
CA GLY A 729 -17.17 1.19 21.02
C GLY A 729 -15.70 0.89 21.31
N ARG A 730 -15.38 0.35 22.49
CA ARG A 730 -14.02 -0.02 22.89
C ARG A 730 -13.50 -1.18 22.06
N LEU A 731 -12.30 -1.07 21.53
CA LEU A 731 -11.60 -2.17 20.87
C LEU A 731 -11.22 -3.24 21.91
N LEU A 732 -11.62 -4.48 21.67
CA LEU A 732 -11.43 -5.61 22.61
C LEU A 732 -10.12 -6.36 22.38
N ASN A 733 -9.57 -6.34 21.17
CA ASN A 733 -8.37 -7.08 20.76
C ASN A 733 -7.29 -6.18 20.14
N GLY A 734 -7.10 -4.98 20.70
CA GLY A 734 -6.16 -3.97 20.21
C GLY A 734 -4.68 -4.24 20.55
N ASN A 735 -4.23 -5.48 20.46
CA ASN A 735 -2.85 -5.87 20.70
C ASN A 735 -2.47 -7.13 19.90
N LEU A 736 -1.17 -7.40 19.74
CA LEU A 736 -0.68 -8.54 18.95
C LEU A 736 -0.82 -9.91 19.64
N LEU A 737 -1.28 -9.96 20.88
CA LEU A 737 -1.62 -11.22 21.56
C LEU A 737 -3.02 -11.70 21.15
N ASP A 738 -3.98 -10.79 21.12
CA ASP A 738 -5.39 -11.11 20.87
C ASP A 738 -5.79 -10.96 19.39
N TYR A 739 -5.18 -10.03 18.67
CA TYR A 739 -5.32 -9.89 17.22
C TYR A 739 -4.46 -10.94 16.50
N LYS A 740 -5.10 -11.77 15.67
CA LYS A 740 -4.46 -12.97 15.13
C LYS A 740 -3.87 -12.76 13.74
N LEU A 741 -2.62 -12.29 13.69
CA LEU A 741 -1.83 -12.30 12.46
C LEU A 741 -1.37 -13.73 12.13
N PRO A 742 -1.30 -14.12 10.85
CA PRO A 742 -0.66 -15.36 10.45
C PRO A 742 0.83 -15.34 10.83
N THR A 743 1.29 -16.41 11.46
CA THR A 743 2.70 -16.64 11.76
C THR A 743 3.38 -17.42 10.65
N ALA A 744 4.70 -17.60 10.71
CA ALA A 744 5.43 -18.41 9.72
C ALA A 744 4.92 -19.86 9.65
N MET A 745 4.33 -20.37 10.74
CA MET A 745 3.78 -21.74 10.82
C MET A 745 2.39 -21.87 10.18
N ASP A 746 1.69 -20.76 9.99
CA ASP A 746 0.35 -20.73 9.41
C ASP A 746 0.39 -20.62 7.87
N HIS A 747 1.57 -20.31 7.31
CA HIS A 747 1.73 -20.16 5.87
C HIS A 747 1.95 -21.50 5.16
N PRO A 748 1.26 -21.74 4.02
CA PRO A 748 1.62 -22.80 3.10
C PRO A 748 2.89 -22.43 2.33
N GLU A 749 3.29 -23.27 1.37
CA GLU A 749 4.22 -22.86 0.33
C GLU A 749 3.60 -21.68 -0.46
N LEU A 750 4.24 -20.51 -0.39
CA LEU A 750 3.86 -19.33 -1.14
C LEU A 750 4.58 -19.33 -2.48
N LYS A 751 3.85 -19.36 -3.59
CA LYS A 751 4.43 -19.33 -4.92
C LYS A 751 4.04 -18.09 -5.70
N ALA A 752 5.03 -17.29 -6.11
CA ALA A 752 4.86 -16.20 -7.05
C ALA A 752 5.23 -16.65 -8.46
N LEU A 753 4.40 -16.29 -9.43
CA LEU A 753 4.68 -16.47 -10.86
C LEU A 753 4.41 -15.15 -11.58
N PHE A 754 5.10 -14.94 -12.71
CA PHE A 754 4.95 -13.75 -13.53
C PHE A 754 4.73 -14.12 -14.98
N VAL A 755 3.89 -13.34 -15.66
CA VAL A 755 3.77 -13.28 -17.11
C VAL A 755 4.14 -11.86 -17.49
N GLU A 756 5.30 -11.69 -18.13
CA GLU A 756 5.77 -10.36 -18.50
C GLU A 756 5.09 -9.86 -19.78
N THR A 757 4.57 -8.64 -19.68
CA THR A 757 4.15 -7.82 -20.82
C THR A 757 5.05 -6.59 -20.90
N VAL A 758 4.99 -5.86 -21.99
CA VAL A 758 5.64 -4.55 -22.12
C VAL A 758 4.54 -3.51 -22.26
N ASP A 759 4.28 -2.79 -21.18
CA ASP A 759 3.28 -1.73 -21.23
C ASP A 759 3.89 -0.48 -21.87
N PRO A 760 3.32 0.06 -22.96
CA PRO A 760 3.89 1.21 -23.67
C PRO A 760 3.87 2.50 -22.86
N SER A 761 3.01 2.60 -21.85
CA SER A 761 2.93 3.76 -20.95
C SER A 761 3.90 3.67 -19.76
N GLY A 762 4.43 2.48 -19.44
CA GLY A 762 5.41 2.28 -18.35
C GLY A 762 6.83 2.72 -18.75
N PRO A 763 7.63 3.31 -17.86
CA PRO A 763 8.95 3.86 -18.21
C PRO A 763 9.93 2.84 -18.79
N PHE A 764 9.84 1.60 -18.36
CA PHE A 764 10.59 0.44 -18.87
C PHE A 764 9.66 -0.74 -19.19
N GLY A 765 8.38 -0.47 -19.45
CA GLY A 765 7.35 -1.47 -19.71
C GLY A 765 6.68 -2.04 -18.46
N ASN A 766 6.93 -1.46 -17.28
CA ASN A 766 6.41 -1.90 -15.99
C ASN A 766 4.99 -1.38 -15.69
N LYS A 767 4.30 -2.06 -14.78
CA LYS A 767 3.00 -1.71 -14.20
C LYS A 767 3.04 -1.87 -12.68
N ALA A 768 1.92 -1.60 -11.98
CA ALA A 768 1.80 -1.72 -10.53
C ALA A 768 2.05 -3.16 -10.03
N LEU A 769 2.72 -3.28 -8.86
CA LEU A 769 2.92 -4.55 -8.17
C LEU A 769 2.75 -4.45 -6.64
N GLY A 770 2.91 -3.28 -6.03
CA GLY A 770 2.96 -3.16 -4.57
C GLY A 770 1.70 -3.62 -3.85
N GLU A 771 0.52 -3.27 -4.35
CA GLU A 771 -0.79 -3.56 -3.76
C GLU A 771 -1.48 -4.80 -4.35
N PRO A 772 -1.40 -5.07 -5.65
CA PRO A 772 -2.09 -6.18 -6.31
C PRO A 772 -1.99 -7.55 -5.62
N PRO A 773 -0.86 -7.96 -5.04
CA PRO A 773 -0.72 -9.31 -4.48
C PRO A 773 -1.65 -9.66 -3.33
N ALA A 774 -2.18 -8.67 -2.62
CA ALA A 774 -3.11 -8.90 -1.51
C ALA A 774 -4.58 -9.07 -1.96
N ILE A 775 -4.89 -8.73 -3.21
CA ILE A 775 -6.26 -8.60 -3.71
C ILE A 775 -6.96 -9.96 -3.88
N PRO A 776 -6.41 -10.94 -4.63
CA PRO A 776 -7.15 -12.14 -5.04
C PRO A 776 -7.16 -13.27 -4.00
N VAL A 777 -6.46 -13.11 -2.87
CA VAL A 777 -6.19 -14.23 -1.93
C VAL A 777 -7.46 -14.65 -1.20
N ALA A 778 -8.20 -13.71 -0.61
CA ALA A 778 -9.40 -14.04 0.16
C ALA A 778 -10.49 -14.72 -0.70
N PRO A 779 -10.85 -14.20 -1.89
CA PRO A 779 -11.83 -14.88 -2.74
C PRO A 779 -11.31 -16.22 -3.27
N ALA A 780 -10.01 -16.39 -3.57
CA ALA A 780 -9.46 -17.69 -4.00
C ALA A 780 -9.61 -18.76 -2.92
N VAL A 781 -9.33 -18.40 -1.66
CA VAL A 781 -9.51 -19.30 -0.51
C VAL A 781 -11.01 -19.62 -0.31
N ARG A 782 -11.90 -18.62 -0.35
CA ARG A 782 -13.35 -18.83 -0.25
C ARG A 782 -13.88 -19.76 -1.35
N ASN A 783 -13.44 -19.58 -2.57
CA ASN A 783 -13.85 -20.41 -3.70
C ASN A 783 -13.33 -21.86 -3.58
N ALA A 784 -12.15 -22.06 -2.98
CA ALA A 784 -11.66 -23.38 -2.62
C ALA A 784 -12.49 -24.06 -1.53
N VAL A 785 -12.91 -23.28 -0.50
CA VAL A 785 -13.83 -23.78 0.56
C VAL A 785 -15.19 -24.15 -0.03
N LEU A 786 -15.74 -23.31 -0.90
CA LEU A 786 -17.00 -23.61 -1.60
C LEU A 786 -16.89 -24.92 -2.39
N TYR A 787 -15.79 -25.14 -3.10
CA TYR A 787 -15.57 -26.36 -3.85
C TYR A 787 -15.47 -27.60 -2.94
N ALA A 788 -14.79 -27.48 -1.80
CA ALA A 788 -14.62 -28.55 -0.82
C ALA A 788 -15.93 -28.96 -0.14
N THR A 789 -16.76 -27.99 0.20
CA THR A 789 -17.87 -28.18 1.15
C THR A 789 -19.25 -28.01 0.52
N GLY A 790 -19.34 -27.25 -0.56
CA GLY A 790 -20.61 -26.83 -1.15
C GLY A 790 -21.27 -25.63 -0.46
N VAL A 791 -20.69 -25.14 0.64
CA VAL A 791 -21.21 -24.01 1.43
C VAL A 791 -20.54 -22.71 0.95
N ALA A 792 -21.36 -21.74 0.55
CA ALA A 792 -20.93 -20.41 0.14
C ALA A 792 -20.79 -19.51 1.38
N VAL A 793 -19.56 -19.06 1.67
CA VAL A 793 -19.28 -18.13 2.77
C VAL A 793 -19.10 -16.74 2.18
N ASN A 794 -19.96 -15.81 2.53
CA ASN A 794 -19.99 -14.48 1.92
C ASN A 794 -19.54 -13.36 2.86
N THR A 795 -19.13 -13.69 4.07
CA THR A 795 -18.65 -12.74 5.08
C THR A 795 -17.24 -13.14 5.55
N LEU A 796 -16.33 -12.20 5.63
CA LEU A 796 -14.98 -12.38 6.17
C LEU A 796 -14.89 -11.93 7.64
N PRO A 797 -13.94 -12.50 8.44
CA PRO A 797 -13.02 -13.58 8.09
C PRO A 797 -13.70 -14.96 8.21
N MET A 798 -13.18 -15.94 7.50
CA MET A 798 -13.57 -17.35 7.62
C MET A 798 -12.91 -18.00 8.85
N SER A 799 -13.14 -17.38 10.02
CA SER A 799 -12.59 -17.87 11.28
C SER A 799 -13.25 -19.19 11.69
N PRO A 800 -12.61 -20.04 12.50
CA PRO A 800 -13.18 -21.33 12.90
C PRO A 800 -14.59 -21.25 13.50
N GLN A 801 -14.86 -20.25 14.33
CA GLN A 801 -16.18 -20.06 14.90
C GLN A 801 -17.21 -19.72 13.81
N HIS A 802 -16.93 -18.76 12.96
CA HIS A 802 -17.79 -18.36 11.85
C HIS A 802 -18.05 -19.53 10.89
N MET A 803 -17.00 -20.32 10.59
CA MET A 803 -17.15 -21.48 9.72
C MET A 803 -18.04 -22.57 10.31
N VAL A 804 -17.99 -22.83 11.61
CA VAL A 804 -18.91 -23.77 12.27
C VAL A 804 -20.35 -23.30 12.12
N GLU A 805 -20.64 -22.02 12.31
CA GLU A 805 -21.97 -21.44 12.13
C GLU A 805 -22.46 -21.59 10.67
N GLU A 806 -21.58 -21.32 9.68
CA GLU A 806 -21.91 -21.50 8.26
C GLU A 806 -22.15 -22.97 7.89
N PHE A 807 -21.37 -23.89 8.42
CA PHE A 807 -21.55 -25.32 8.19
C PHE A 807 -22.82 -25.86 8.84
N GLN A 808 -23.24 -25.33 10.00
CA GLN A 808 -24.54 -25.61 10.60
C GLN A 808 -25.69 -25.12 9.71
N ARG A 809 -25.62 -23.87 9.22
CA ARG A 809 -26.61 -23.31 8.29
C ARG A 809 -26.67 -24.11 6.99
N GLY A 810 -25.51 -24.58 6.51
CA GLY A 810 -25.39 -25.40 5.30
C GLY A 810 -25.74 -26.88 5.48
N GLY A 811 -26.11 -27.31 6.70
CA GLY A 811 -26.51 -28.69 6.99
C GLY A 811 -25.39 -29.72 6.90
N LEU A 812 -24.14 -29.32 7.15
CA LEU A 812 -22.97 -30.20 7.18
C LEU A 812 -22.68 -30.75 8.58
N ILE A 813 -23.12 -30.06 9.64
CA ILE A 813 -23.02 -30.44 11.05
C ILE A 813 -24.32 -30.10 11.79
#